data_0deca93d675d1cb5069c377df5c376bc
#
_entry.id   0deca93d675d1cb5069c377df5c376bc
#
_cell.length_a   1.000
_cell.length_b   1.000
_cell.length_c   1.000
_cell.angle_alpha   90.00
_cell.angle_beta   90.00
_cell.angle_gamma   90.00
#
_symmetry.space_group_name_H-M   'P 1'
#
loop_
_entity.id
_entity.type
_entity.pdbx_description
1 polymer ?
#
loop_
_entity_poly.entity_id
_entity_poly.type
_entity_poly.pdbx_seq_one_letter_code
_entity_poly.pdbx_strand_id
1 'polypeptide(L)'
;QSGFTGGAINAITKSGTNEFHGSVYSYFQNGDMVSNKYEKHDGSESADYGDMTDWTLGATLGGPIVKDKLFFFANFERSKKEYDNAFSTNNGMSKIDFGVANQILDKVRTDAAAQGVTYRGTLGTPKEYTYSDKVGLKLDWNINDRNHASLRWSFVDAKQNNKTATAKNLVTNDYAFDFCSKTSALVFELNSRIGDNMSNEFHASWTSVRDKRNPGDPFPMIQISNVGGGTLCIGNERSSMANALDQDIYTLTDNFTINAGRHAITLGTHEEFYKFGNLFCQDLYGTYEFSNPTDFFAGNINRFRYGQAVESVAGTKNWTPKFSAGQFGFYVQDKWAVTDNFDLTYGLRADMPIMFDTPLENGEFNVYAAQKGWNLKTNQKIAVKPMWSPRLGFRWNTLKHNSLIVRGGVGVFTGRVPFVWISNNFSNTGVAQFSYNTYNTDGITVQYNANNAYKADPTVNPTTPAQKLQTINAFDKDFKFSQQLRANLAVDFKLLGTNWTVEGIYSKTLNDMIVKNYNVIETGKTFAQAQGLADFGDVRPMFKRGDYSGIYVLENVSKGYSYSASVKAEKSFDFGLDLMASYTYGLSKTINNGSSSVVASNWQYNYTHGNPNSPELAKSNFNIPHQVMVSAYQHINWNHNPGRTIDNKTTIGLIYTGNSGSPYSIYVNGDLNGDGGYNDLMYIPTDAEVDAMVAKGLFVPVTNKKTGAVTKTPEQQGEDFKQWLSSEKYVKNHRGQYFERNCDNEDWENRLDLHVDHKFGFKWGKDIRYIQIGLDIINFTKMLNKKWGATLSQGGFNYYSPLSYGSMKVYKVNNAGAVVESKKTGYQFTNKGSYDMRSYSDYYSRWRMQLTAKLTF
;
A
#
# COMPACT_ATOMS: atom_id res chain seq x y z
N GLN A 1 11.54 21.95 -7.13
CA GLN A 1 10.95 20.71 -6.58
C GLN A 1 11.41 19.51 -7.40
N SER A 2 11.94 18.48 -6.74
CA SER A 2 12.45 17.25 -7.37
C SER A 2 11.92 16.02 -6.63
N GLY A 3 12.20 14.82 -7.18
CA GLY A 3 11.91 13.57 -6.52
C GLY A 3 10.44 13.12 -6.56
N PHE A 4 9.58 13.74 -7.37
CA PHE A 4 8.18 13.34 -7.53
C PHE A 4 7.70 13.45 -8.98
N THR A 5 6.76 12.61 -9.34
CA THR A 5 6.06 12.62 -10.63
C THR A 5 4.56 12.92 -10.49
N GLY A 6 4.07 12.95 -9.25
CA GLY A 6 2.67 13.18 -8.88
C GLY A 6 2.35 14.60 -8.45
N GLY A 7 1.44 14.75 -7.48
CA GLY A 7 1.17 16.00 -6.78
C GLY A 7 2.09 16.19 -5.58
N ALA A 8 2.17 17.40 -5.06
CA ALA A 8 2.89 17.72 -3.83
C ALA A 8 1.99 18.50 -2.87
N ILE A 9 2.12 18.19 -1.57
CA ILE A 9 1.50 18.95 -0.48
C ILE A 9 2.62 19.69 0.23
N ASN A 10 2.55 21.02 0.26
CA ASN A 10 3.48 21.83 1.02
C ASN A 10 2.82 22.24 2.36
N ALA A 11 3.46 21.89 3.46
CA ALA A 11 3.00 22.23 4.81
C ALA A 11 3.95 23.25 5.45
N ILE A 12 3.42 24.41 5.84
CA ILE A 12 4.17 25.42 6.57
C ILE A 12 3.98 25.19 8.08
N THR A 13 5.06 24.94 8.77
CA THR A 13 5.04 24.75 10.22
C THR A 13 4.85 26.07 10.96
N LYS A 14 4.10 26.02 12.08
CA LYS A 14 3.94 27.18 12.97
C LYS A 14 5.28 27.63 13.53
N SER A 15 5.36 28.91 13.83
CA SER A 15 6.50 29.58 14.48
C SER A 15 6.04 30.27 15.76
N GLY A 16 6.97 30.55 16.68
CA GLY A 16 6.74 31.46 17.79
C GLY A 16 6.56 32.90 17.31
N THR A 17 5.97 33.71 18.17
CA THR A 17 5.76 35.15 17.96
C THR A 17 6.28 35.91 19.17
N ASN A 18 6.14 37.28 19.20
CA ASN A 18 6.46 38.08 20.36
C ASN A 18 5.56 37.86 21.58
N GLU A 19 4.49 37.10 21.42
CA GLU A 19 3.57 36.70 22.48
C GLU A 19 3.56 35.20 22.62
N PHE A 20 3.32 34.71 23.83
CA PHE A 20 3.16 33.28 24.07
C PHE A 20 1.77 32.83 23.64
N HIS A 21 1.73 31.83 22.78
CA HIS A 21 0.52 31.18 22.32
C HIS A 21 0.64 29.67 22.50
N GLY A 22 -0.45 29.08 22.96
CA GLY A 22 -0.48 27.64 23.14
C GLY A 22 -1.88 27.04 22.88
N SER A 23 -1.91 25.75 22.80
CA SER A 23 -3.16 24.99 22.79
C SER A 23 -2.97 23.62 23.43
N VAL A 24 -4.01 23.14 24.07
CA VAL A 24 -4.17 21.72 24.46
C VAL A 24 -5.42 21.23 23.79
N TYR A 25 -5.35 20.03 23.17
CA TYR A 25 -6.49 19.46 22.48
C TYR A 25 -6.57 17.95 22.69
N SER A 26 -7.78 17.44 22.60
CA SER A 26 -8.05 16.01 22.66
C SER A 26 -9.12 15.64 21.64
N TYR A 27 -8.94 14.47 21.03
CA TYR A 27 -9.95 13.74 20.26
C TYR A 27 -10.28 12.47 21.01
N PHE A 28 -11.54 12.07 21.01
CA PHE A 28 -11.98 10.87 21.71
C PHE A 28 -13.10 10.16 20.97
N GLN A 29 -12.99 8.84 20.90
CA GLN A 29 -13.99 7.93 20.38
C GLN A 29 -13.93 6.62 21.18
N ASN A 30 -15.11 5.99 21.42
CA ASN A 30 -15.20 4.65 22.01
C ASN A 30 -16.18 3.75 21.22
N GLY A 31 -16.38 2.51 21.67
CA GLY A 31 -17.26 1.54 21.02
C GLY A 31 -18.71 1.99 20.92
N ASP A 32 -19.24 2.70 21.93
CA ASP A 32 -20.61 3.23 21.93
C ASP A 32 -20.83 4.35 20.89
N MET A 33 -19.75 4.94 20.43
CA MET A 33 -19.72 5.98 19.40
C MET A 33 -19.55 5.40 17.99
N VAL A 34 -19.71 4.10 17.81
CA VAL A 34 -19.66 3.39 16.54
C VAL A 34 -20.92 2.56 16.36
N SER A 35 -21.48 2.55 15.15
CA SER A 35 -22.64 1.72 14.83
C SER A 35 -22.37 0.24 15.16
N ASN A 36 -23.20 -0.35 16.04
CA ASN A 36 -23.01 -1.75 16.41
C ASN A 36 -23.19 -2.70 15.23
N LYS A 37 -24.15 -2.44 14.33
CA LYS A 37 -24.43 -3.24 13.13
C LYS A 37 -24.71 -2.35 11.93
N TYR A 38 -24.53 -2.90 10.73
CA TYR A 38 -24.99 -2.33 9.47
C TYR A 38 -25.55 -3.41 8.55
N GLU A 39 -26.45 -3.04 7.66
CA GLU A 39 -26.99 -3.92 6.63
C GLU A 39 -26.04 -3.95 5.42
N LYS A 40 -25.66 -5.16 4.99
CA LYS A 40 -24.88 -5.39 3.79
C LYS A 40 -25.79 -5.34 2.55
N HIS A 41 -25.18 -5.36 1.36
CA HIS A 41 -25.91 -5.29 0.09
C HIS A 41 -26.87 -6.49 -0.11
N ASP A 42 -26.51 -7.65 0.40
CA ASP A 42 -27.31 -8.89 0.34
C ASP A 42 -28.48 -8.92 1.36
N GLY A 43 -28.68 -7.83 2.12
CA GLY A 43 -29.69 -7.73 3.15
C GLY A 43 -29.31 -8.39 4.49
N SER A 44 -28.15 -9.03 4.58
CA SER A 44 -27.66 -9.58 5.85
C SER A 44 -27.09 -8.50 6.76
N GLU A 45 -27.14 -8.70 8.06
CA GLU A 45 -26.48 -7.82 9.02
C GLU A 45 -25.00 -8.15 9.19
N SER A 46 -24.19 -7.15 9.49
CA SER A 46 -22.82 -7.32 9.96
C SER A 46 -22.78 -7.97 11.34
N ALA A 47 -21.63 -8.48 11.76
CA ALA A 47 -21.37 -8.81 13.16
C ALA A 47 -21.44 -7.52 14.03
N ASP A 48 -21.66 -7.71 15.33
CA ASP A 48 -21.55 -6.64 16.31
C ASP A 48 -20.12 -6.04 16.28
N TYR A 49 -20.04 -4.73 16.51
CA TYR A 49 -18.76 -4.07 16.67
C TYR A 49 -18.30 -4.26 18.13
N GLY A 50 -17.08 -4.73 18.33
CA GLY A 50 -16.51 -4.93 19.65
C GLY A 50 -16.15 -3.63 20.36
N ASP A 51 -15.70 -3.73 21.60
CA ASP A 51 -15.20 -2.58 22.34
C ASP A 51 -13.97 -1.97 21.65
N MET A 52 -13.96 -0.65 21.61
CA MET A 52 -12.83 0.13 21.11
C MET A 52 -12.63 1.39 21.94
N THR A 53 -11.41 1.87 21.95
CA THR A 53 -11.05 3.20 22.45
C THR A 53 -10.05 3.82 21.50
N ASP A 54 -10.32 5.04 21.05
CA ASP A 54 -9.43 5.83 20.19
C ASP A 54 -9.35 7.23 20.76
N TRP A 55 -8.16 7.65 21.16
CA TRP A 55 -7.95 8.98 21.69
C TRP A 55 -6.65 9.60 21.23
N THR A 56 -6.63 10.90 21.10
CA THR A 56 -5.46 11.72 20.85
C THR A 56 -5.43 12.85 21.86
N LEU A 57 -4.27 13.07 22.47
CA LEU A 57 -3.96 14.21 23.31
C LEU A 57 -2.79 14.97 22.71
N GLY A 58 -2.95 16.27 22.52
CA GLY A 58 -1.87 17.11 22.00
C GLY A 58 -1.76 18.44 22.72
N ALA A 59 -0.57 18.99 22.68
CA ALA A 59 -0.24 20.33 23.21
C ALA A 59 0.70 21.06 22.27
N THR A 60 0.54 22.37 22.17
CA THR A 60 1.45 23.26 21.44
C THR A 60 1.78 24.47 22.29
N LEU A 61 3.01 24.98 22.17
CA LEU A 61 3.45 26.21 22.81
C LEU A 61 4.46 26.93 21.91
N GLY A 62 4.26 28.19 21.68
CA GLY A 62 5.20 29.06 20.95
C GLY A 62 5.31 30.43 21.60
N GLY A 63 6.46 31.07 21.44
CA GLY A 63 6.71 32.40 22.02
C GLY A 63 8.13 32.87 21.78
N PRO A 64 8.51 34.04 22.34
CA PRO A 64 9.84 34.59 22.20
C PRO A 64 10.78 33.99 23.23
N ILE A 65 11.99 33.62 22.82
CA ILE A 65 13.15 33.47 23.69
C ILE A 65 13.82 34.85 23.87
N VAL A 66 13.96 35.56 22.74
CA VAL A 66 14.38 36.95 22.71
C VAL A 66 13.42 37.70 21.80
N LYS A 67 12.71 38.70 22.33
CA LYS A 67 11.74 39.48 21.55
C LYS A 67 12.37 40.02 20.26
N ASP A 68 11.61 39.96 19.18
CA ASP A 68 11.95 40.39 17.81
C ASP A 68 13.07 39.56 17.14
N LYS A 69 13.82 38.74 17.92
CA LYS A 69 15.02 38.04 17.43
C LYS A 69 14.95 36.55 17.40
N LEU A 70 14.54 35.91 18.49
CA LEU A 70 14.61 34.46 18.61
C LEU A 70 13.31 33.92 19.18
N PHE A 71 12.69 33.03 18.42
CA PHE A 71 11.41 32.44 18.75
C PHE A 71 11.51 30.91 18.79
N PHE A 72 10.64 30.30 19.57
CA PHE A 72 10.48 28.86 19.59
C PHE A 72 9.04 28.46 19.34
N PHE A 73 8.84 27.25 18.81
CA PHE A 73 7.58 26.56 18.77
C PHE A 73 7.80 25.09 19.11
N ALA A 74 7.02 24.57 20.06
CA ALA A 74 7.05 23.17 20.48
C ALA A 74 5.66 22.56 20.32
N ASN A 75 5.60 21.29 19.93
CA ASN A 75 4.38 20.50 19.93
C ASN A 75 4.65 19.08 20.41
N PHE A 76 3.67 18.52 21.09
CA PHE A 76 3.60 17.13 21.50
C PHE A 76 2.22 16.56 21.14
N GLU A 77 2.18 15.33 20.63
CA GLU A 77 0.94 14.60 20.40
C GLU A 77 1.14 13.12 20.73
N ARG A 78 0.22 12.55 21.50
CA ARG A 78 0.10 11.12 21.73
C ARG A 78 -1.25 10.64 21.25
N SER A 79 -1.26 9.59 20.44
CA SER A 79 -2.49 8.91 20.00
C SER A 79 -2.43 7.43 20.37
N LYS A 80 -3.58 6.90 20.76
CA LYS A 80 -3.77 5.50 21.11
C LYS A 80 -5.12 5.04 20.58
N LYS A 81 -5.08 3.99 19.75
CA LYS A 81 -6.27 3.28 19.30
C LYS A 81 -6.15 1.81 19.71
N GLU A 82 -7.18 1.29 20.35
CA GLU A 82 -7.30 -0.13 20.72
C GLU A 82 -8.72 -0.60 20.41
N TYR A 83 -8.85 -1.83 19.94
CA TYR A 83 -10.15 -2.48 19.78
C TYR A 83 -10.05 -3.99 19.98
N ASP A 84 -11.12 -4.59 20.44
CA ASP A 84 -11.17 -6.02 20.72
C ASP A 84 -11.22 -6.83 19.42
N ASN A 85 -10.38 -7.84 19.32
CA ASN A 85 -10.43 -8.77 18.21
C ASN A 85 -11.40 -9.92 18.52
N ALA A 86 -12.62 -9.82 18.01
CA ALA A 86 -13.69 -10.77 18.25
C ALA A 86 -13.38 -12.20 17.77
N PHE A 87 -12.42 -12.38 16.86
CA PHE A 87 -12.01 -13.70 16.34
C PHE A 87 -10.99 -14.41 17.21
N SER A 88 -10.49 -13.75 18.24
CA SER A 88 -9.46 -14.27 19.16
C SER A 88 -10.02 -15.11 20.29
N THR A 89 -11.34 -15.16 20.44
CA THR A 89 -12.03 -15.85 21.52
C THR A 89 -13.06 -16.85 20.98
N ASN A 90 -13.42 -17.84 21.80
CA ASN A 90 -14.42 -18.86 21.45
C ASN A 90 -15.85 -18.30 21.63
N ASN A 91 -16.23 -17.32 20.83
CA ASN A 91 -17.55 -16.66 20.85
C ASN A 91 -18.43 -17.04 19.65
N GLY A 92 -18.02 -18.05 18.86
CA GLY A 92 -18.76 -18.50 17.67
C GLY A 92 -18.49 -17.67 16.39
N MET A 93 -17.72 -16.59 16.47
CA MET A 93 -17.38 -15.76 15.29
C MET A 93 -16.22 -16.33 14.48
N SER A 94 -15.29 -17.01 15.12
CA SER A 94 -14.21 -17.75 14.46
C SER A 94 -14.70 -19.10 13.94
N LYS A 95 -14.22 -19.50 12.77
CA LYS A 95 -14.48 -20.84 12.19
C LYS A 95 -13.54 -21.93 12.74
N ILE A 96 -12.68 -21.59 13.68
CA ILE A 96 -11.68 -22.47 14.26
C ILE A 96 -12.33 -23.30 15.38
N ASP A 97 -11.94 -24.57 15.46
CA ASP A 97 -12.20 -25.41 16.63
C ASP A 97 -11.19 -25.09 17.74
N PHE A 98 -11.61 -24.31 18.73
CA PHE A 98 -10.77 -23.90 19.86
C PHE A 98 -10.35 -25.06 20.75
N GLY A 99 -11.15 -26.14 20.84
CA GLY A 99 -10.79 -27.35 21.58
C GLY A 99 -9.57 -28.02 20.95
N VAL A 100 -9.62 -28.25 19.66
CA VAL A 100 -8.50 -28.80 18.88
C VAL A 100 -7.30 -27.85 18.87
N ALA A 101 -7.52 -26.53 18.75
CA ALA A 101 -6.44 -25.55 18.77
C ALA A 101 -5.67 -25.55 20.12
N ASN A 102 -6.37 -25.69 21.25
CA ASN A 102 -5.74 -25.82 22.57
C ASN A 102 -4.92 -27.12 22.69
N GLN A 103 -5.47 -28.28 22.25
CA GLN A 103 -4.72 -29.53 22.24
C GLN A 103 -3.43 -29.45 21.41
N ILE A 104 -3.48 -28.76 20.25
CA ILE A 104 -2.30 -28.51 19.42
C ILE A 104 -1.29 -27.64 20.17
N LEU A 105 -1.74 -26.55 20.80
CA LEU A 105 -0.87 -25.64 21.53
C LEU A 105 -0.20 -26.29 22.72
N ASP A 106 -0.94 -27.14 23.46
CA ASP A 106 -0.39 -27.89 24.58
C ASP A 106 0.65 -28.92 24.15
N LYS A 107 0.42 -29.60 23.01
CA LYS A 107 1.45 -30.45 22.40
C LYS A 107 2.69 -29.69 22.00
N VAL A 108 2.53 -28.51 21.35
CA VAL A 108 3.66 -27.64 20.98
C VAL A 108 4.47 -27.25 22.21
N ARG A 109 3.82 -26.84 23.31
CA ARG A 109 4.50 -26.51 24.58
C ARG A 109 5.26 -27.71 25.18
N THR A 110 4.61 -28.90 25.19
CA THR A 110 5.21 -30.11 25.72
C THR A 110 6.43 -30.54 24.91
N ASP A 111 6.28 -30.58 23.59
CA ASP A 111 7.36 -30.97 22.67
C ASP A 111 8.50 -29.97 22.67
N ALA A 112 8.21 -28.65 22.75
CA ALA A 112 9.22 -27.62 22.86
C ALA A 112 10.02 -27.73 24.16
N ALA A 113 9.32 -27.98 25.29
CA ALA A 113 9.97 -28.19 26.60
C ALA A 113 10.90 -29.38 26.58
N ALA A 114 10.51 -30.48 25.91
CA ALA A 114 11.34 -31.70 25.74
C ALA A 114 12.62 -31.40 24.93
N GLN A 115 12.61 -30.36 24.13
CA GLN A 115 13.76 -29.86 23.33
C GLN A 115 14.56 -28.76 24.04
N GLY A 116 14.21 -28.43 25.29
CA GLY A 116 14.83 -27.36 26.06
C GLY A 116 14.38 -25.95 25.67
N VAL A 117 13.25 -25.83 24.95
CA VAL A 117 12.69 -24.54 24.54
C VAL A 117 11.41 -24.23 25.32
N THR A 118 11.35 -23.09 25.99
CA THR A 118 10.13 -22.64 26.66
C THR A 118 9.26 -21.84 25.72
N TYR A 119 8.12 -22.42 25.30
CA TYR A 119 7.15 -21.72 24.45
C TYR A 119 6.06 -21.04 25.30
N ARG A 120 5.93 -19.71 25.16
CA ARG A 120 5.01 -18.88 25.96
C ARG A 120 3.81 -18.35 25.16
N GLY A 121 3.72 -18.65 23.86
CA GLY A 121 2.63 -18.19 23.00
C GLY A 121 1.26 -18.60 23.55
N THR A 122 0.27 -17.71 23.40
CA THR A 122 -1.13 -17.91 23.77
C THR A 122 -2.02 -17.81 22.54
N LEU A 123 -3.14 -18.55 22.52
CA LEU A 123 -4.11 -18.46 21.44
C LEU A 123 -4.78 -17.08 21.43
N GLY A 124 -4.90 -16.52 20.24
CA GLY A 124 -5.60 -15.27 19.99
C GLY A 124 -4.76 -14.02 20.20
N THR A 125 -5.28 -12.95 19.67
CA THR A 125 -4.77 -11.58 19.80
C THR A 125 -5.94 -10.73 20.31
N PRO A 126 -6.21 -10.73 21.62
CA PRO A 126 -7.47 -10.20 22.16
C PRO A 126 -7.66 -8.71 21.88
N LYS A 127 -6.57 -7.97 21.71
CA LYS A 127 -6.60 -6.57 21.35
C LYS A 127 -5.75 -6.26 20.13
N GLU A 128 -6.31 -5.45 19.24
CA GLU A 128 -5.57 -4.79 18.18
C GLU A 128 -5.30 -3.35 18.59
N TYR A 129 -4.12 -2.83 18.27
CA TYR A 129 -3.72 -1.50 18.70
C TYR A 129 -2.82 -0.77 17.70
N THR A 130 -2.91 0.55 17.78
CA THR A 130 -1.98 1.48 17.16
C THR A 130 -1.62 2.57 18.16
N TYR A 131 -0.33 2.82 18.38
CA TYR A 131 0.19 3.89 19.22
C TYR A 131 1.07 4.82 18.40
N SER A 132 1.06 6.12 18.74
CA SER A 132 1.97 7.08 18.13
C SER A 132 2.27 8.21 19.09
N ASP A 133 3.56 8.48 19.30
CA ASP A 133 4.09 9.67 19.98
C ASP A 133 4.77 10.57 18.96
N LYS A 134 4.43 11.86 18.96
CA LYS A 134 5.01 12.86 18.05
C LYS A 134 5.51 14.05 18.86
N VAL A 135 6.73 14.48 18.57
CA VAL A 135 7.35 15.67 19.16
C VAL A 135 7.87 16.55 18.01
N GLY A 136 7.64 17.84 18.12
CA GLY A 136 8.23 18.82 17.20
C GLY A 136 8.78 20.01 17.98
N LEU A 137 9.96 20.44 17.59
CA LEU A 137 10.62 21.64 18.10
C LEU A 137 11.09 22.47 16.92
N LYS A 138 10.86 23.77 16.96
CA LYS A 138 11.34 24.74 15.97
C LYS A 138 11.92 25.96 16.67
N LEU A 139 13.04 26.44 16.18
CA LEU A 139 13.66 27.70 16.51
C LEU A 139 13.66 28.57 15.25
N ASP A 140 13.23 29.79 15.37
CA ASP A 140 13.26 30.81 14.31
C ASP A 140 14.12 31.98 14.80
N TRP A 141 15.14 32.33 14.04
CA TRP A 141 16.12 33.35 14.40
C TRP A 141 16.20 34.43 13.34
N ASN A 142 15.78 35.63 13.68
CA ASN A 142 16.03 36.85 12.94
C ASN A 142 17.45 37.34 13.26
N ILE A 143 18.43 36.88 12.48
CA ILE A 143 19.86 37.21 12.72
C ILE A 143 20.04 38.75 12.56
N ASN A 144 19.48 39.28 11.49
CA ASN A 144 19.33 40.69 11.16
C ASN A 144 18.22 40.88 10.12
N ASP A 145 17.96 42.11 9.65
CA ASP A 145 16.90 42.42 8.69
C ASP A 145 17.04 41.73 7.32
N ARG A 146 18.20 41.17 7.04
CA ARG A 146 18.50 40.50 5.77
C ARG A 146 18.64 38.99 5.86
N ASN A 147 18.83 38.46 7.06
CA ASN A 147 19.13 37.06 7.29
C ASN A 147 18.19 36.45 8.34
N HIS A 148 17.48 35.44 7.96
CA HIS A 148 16.57 34.66 8.80
C HIS A 148 16.97 33.19 8.76
N ALA A 149 17.15 32.56 9.91
CA ALA A 149 17.44 31.13 10.01
C ALA A 149 16.34 30.40 10.78
N SER A 150 16.09 29.17 10.41
CA SER A 150 15.27 28.28 11.22
C SER A 150 15.92 26.91 11.40
N LEU A 151 15.69 26.31 12.56
CA LEU A 151 16.09 24.94 12.87
C LEU A 151 14.87 24.20 13.39
N ARG A 152 14.47 23.13 12.73
CA ARG A 152 13.33 22.31 13.11
C ARG A 152 13.76 20.87 13.32
N TRP A 153 13.37 20.30 14.45
CA TRP A 153 13.44 18.87 14.71
C TRP A 153 12.05 18.30 14.89
N SER A 154 11.78 17.15 14.26
CA SER A 154 10.54 16.39 14.44
C SER A 154 10.86 14.94 14.70
N PHE A 155 10.13 14.33 15.61
CA PHE A 155 10.27 12.93 16.00
C PHE A 155 8.90 12.25 16.08
N VAL A 156 8.83 11.05 15.53
CA VAL A 156 7.65 10.16 15.60
C VAL A 156 8.12 8.79 16.04
N ASP A 157 7.49 8.24 17.08
CA ASP A 157 7.63 6.84 17.50
C ASP A 157 6.24 6.20 17.42
N ALA A 158 6.07 5.26 16.50
CA ALA A 158 4.79 4.62 16.22
C ALA A 158 4.92 3.10 16.25
N LYS A 159 3.84 2.45 16.67
CA LYS A 159 3.77 1.01 16.83
C LYS A 159 2.35 0.51 16.54
N GLN A 160 2.24 -0.59 15.80
CA GLN A 160 0.99 -1.26 15.48
C GLN A 160 1.19 -2.77 15.48
N ASN A 161 0.25 -3.53 16.04
CA ASN A 161 0.26 -4.98 15.84
C ASN A 161 -0.39 -5.36 14.50
N ASN A 162 0.15 -6.40 13.88
CA ASN A 162 -0.27 -6.88 12.57
C ASN A 162 -0.42 -8.40 12.57
N LYS A 163 -1.11 -8.93 11.53
CA LYS A 163 -1.36 -10.37 11.37
C LYS A 163 -2.14 -10.99 12.54
N THR A 164 -3.09 -10.25 13.04
CA THR A 164 -3.99 -10.66 14.12
C THR A 164 -5.00 -11.72 13.66
N ALA A 165 -5.78 -12.30 14.58
CA ALA A 165 -6.77 -13.31 14.27
C ALA A 165 -7.88 -12.79 13.34
N THR A 166 -8.40 -13.68 12.48
CA THR A 166 -9.53 -13.40 11.58
C THR A 166 -10.55 -14.54 11.66
N ALA A 167 -11.69 -14.40 11.00
CA ALA A 167 -12.74 -15.44 11.03
C ALA A 167 -12.25 -16.84 10.59
N LYS A 168 -11.24 -16.92 9.70
CA LYS A 168 -10.69 -18.18 9.17
C LYS A 168 -9.27 -18.52 9.67
N ASN A 169 -8.62 -17.59 10.36
CA ASN A 169 -7.25 -17.77 10.84
C ASN A 169 -7.20 -17.41 12.33
N LEU A 170 -6.92 -18.38 13.17
CA LEU A 170 -6.55 -18.15 14.56
C LEU A 170 -5.01 -18.13 14.64
N VAL A 171 -4.47 -17.15 15.33
CA VAL A 171 -3.03 -16.97 15.49
C VAL A 171 -2.66 -16.89 16.96
N THR A 172 -1.42 -17.26 17.30
CA THR A 172 -0.88 -16.98 18.62
C THR A 172 -0.41 -15.53 18.72
N ASN A 173 -0.27 -15.02 19.94
CA ASN A 173 0.13 -13.62 20.16
C ASN A 173 1.54 -13.29 19.65
N ASP A 174 2.42 -14.26 19.51
CA ASP A 174 3.77 -14.14 18.95
C ASP A 174 3.79 -14.29 17.42
N TYR A 175 2.72 -14.80 16.80
CA TYR A 175 2.52 -14.72 15.37
C TYR A 175 2.15 -13.28 14.94
N ALA A 176 1.35 -12.61 15.76
CA ALA A 176 0.99 -11.21 15.57
C ALA A 176 2.18 -10.31 15.97
N PHE A 177 2.94 -9.88 15.00
CA PHE A 177 4.12 -9.04 15.25
C PHE A 177 3.77 -7.57 15.44
N ASP A 178 4.61 -6.86 16.19
CA ASP A 178 4.58 -5.40 16.22
C ASP A 178 5.37 -4.81 15.06
N PHE A 179 4.73 -3.97 14.26
CA PHE A 179 5.42 -3.07 13.35
C PHE A 179 5.75 -1.78 14.09
N CYS A 180 7.03 -1.54 14.30
CA CYS A 180 7.56 -0.35 14.95
C CYS A 180 8.19 0.56 13.91
N SER A 181 7.86 1.86 13.93
CA SER A 181 8.44 2.87 13.04
C SER A 181 8.89 4.07 13.86
N LYS A 182 10.17 4.42 13.74
CA LYS A 182 10.75 5.61 14.35
C LYS A 182 11.30 6.52 13.27
N THR A 183 10.79 7.75 13.23
CA THR A 183 11.27 8.77 12.29
C THR A 183 11.79 9.97 13.05
N SER A 184 13.01 10.41 12.74
CA SER A 184 13.59 11.66 13.21
C SER A 184 13.99 12.50 12.01
N ALA A 185 13.60 13.77 11.97
CA ALA A 185 13.99 14.69 10.93
C ALA A 185 14.49 16.00 11.52
N LEU A 186 15.68 16.42 11.10
CA LEU A 186 16.28 17.71 11.41
C LEU A 186 16.36 18.53 10.12
N VAL A 187 15.86 19.76 10.15
CA VAL A 187 15.87 20.68 8.99
C VAL A 187 16.43 22.01 9.45
N PHE A 188 17.45 22.47 8.76
CA PHE A 188 18.00 23.82 8.86
C PHE A 188 17.65 24.59 7.58
N GLU A 189 17.24 25.84 7.74
CA GLU A 189 16.91 26.76 6.65
C GLU A 189 17.56 28.10 6.92
N LEU A 190 18.15 28.71 5.90
CA LEU A 190 18.70 30.07 5.94
C LEU A 190 18.23 30.86 4.71
N ASN A 191 17.47 31.91 4.96
CA ASN A 191 17.00 32.85 3.98
C ASN A 191 17.81 34.14 4.09
N SER A 192 18.49 34.53 3.00
CA SER A 192 19.37 35.68 2.94
C SER A 192 18.98 36.61 1.81
N ARG A 193 18.82 37.90 2.11
CA ARG A 193 18.72 38.97 1.12
C ARG A 193 20.11 39.58 0.88
N ILE A 194 20.59 39.54 -0.37
CA ILE A 194 21.92 39.97 -0.78
C ILE A 194 21.77 41.23 -1.66
N GLY A 195 22.17 42.38 -1.14
CA GLY A 195 21.90 43.66 -1.78
C GLY A 195 20.38 43.93 -1.89
N ASP A 196 19.93 44.55 -2.97
CA ASP A 196 18.53 44.92 -3.17
C ASP A 196 17.80 44.01 -4.15
N ASN A 197 18.53 43.27 -4.97
CA ASN A 197 17.99 42.49 -6.07
C ASN A 197 18.36 41.02 -6.08
N MET A 198 19.01 40.50 -5.05
CA MET A 198 19.39 39.11 -4.96
C MET A 198 18.92 38.50 -3.64
N SER A 199 18.59 37.20 -3.68
CA SER A 199 18.29 36.41 -2.48
C SER A 199 18.86 35.01 -2.61
N ASN A 200 19.15 34.39 -1.46
CA ASN A 200 19.55 33.02 -1.37
C ASN A 200 18.69 32.30 -0.33
N GLU A 201 18.25 31.10 -0.67
CA GLU A 201 17.48 30.21 0.17
C GLU A 201 18.23 28.87 0.24
N PHE A 202 18.82 28.61 1.40
CA PHE A 202 19.58 27.39 1.66
C PHE A 202 18.83 26.50 2.63
N HIS A 203 18.70 25.19 2.28
CA HIS A 203 18.12 24.15 3.12
C HIS A 203 19.09 23.01 3.27
N ALA A 204 19.25 22.53 4.50
CA ALA A 204 19.93 21.29 4.79
C ALA A 204 19.05 20.42 5.67
N SER A 205 18.88 19.15 5.34
CA SER A 205 18.10 18.25 6.17
C SER A 205 18.72 16.86 6.32
N TRP A 206 18.42 16.24 7.44
CA TRP A 206 18.67 14.84 7.71
C TRP A 206 17.39 14.20 8.19
N THR A 207 17.00 13.09 7.56
CA THR A 207 15.85 12.27 7.93
C THR A 207 16.31 10.85 8.17
N SER A 208 16.02 10.33 9.35
CA SER A 208 16.32 8.95 9.77
C SER A 208 14.99 8.21 9.94
N VAL A 209 14.83 7.07 9.25
CA VAL A 209 13.68 6.18 9.39
C VAL A 209 14.18 4.80 9.83
N ARG A 210 13.54 4.24 10.85
CA ARG A 210 13.88 2.93 11.44
C ARG A 210 12.60 2.13 11.56
N ASP A 211 12.35 1.30 10.56
CA ASP A 211 11.20 0.41 10.49
C ASP A 211 11.62 -1.00 10.90
N LYS A 212 10.87 -1.62 11.81
CA LYS A 212 11.18 -2.95 12.32
C LYS A 212 9.90 -3.74 12.58
N ARG A 213 9.90 -5.01 12.20
CA ARG A 213 8.92 -5.99 12.69
C ARG A 213 9.48 -6.73 13.90
N ASN A 214 8.72 -6.75 14.97
CA ASN A 214 9.11 -7.42 16.20
C ASN A 214 8.10 -8.53 16.54
N PRO A 215 8.42 -9.79 16.25
CA PRO A 215 7.55 -10.93 16.51
C PRO A 215 7.68 -11.51 17.94
N GLY A 216 8.53 -10.92 18.79
CA GLY A 216 8.85 -11.46 20.12
C GLY A 216 10.03 -12.43 20.12
N ASP A 217 9.99 -13.41 21.02
CA ASP A 217 11.05 -14.42 21.16
C ASP A 217 11.15 -15.31 19.92
N PRO A 218 12.36 -15.67 19.46
CA PRO A 218 12.57 -16.53 18.30
C PRO A 218 11.88 -17.90 18.44
N PHE A 219 10.97 -18.21 17.51
CA PHE A 219 10.28 -19.49 17.45
C PHE A 219 9.89 -19.82 16.00
N PRO A 220 9.95 -21.08 15.55
CA PRO A 220 9.53 -21.43 14.20
C PRO A 220 8.02 -21.20 14.00
N MET A 221 7.63 -20.92 12.77
CA MET A 221 6.22 -20.85 12.37
C MET A 221 5.67 -22.28 12.20
N ILE A 222 4.52 -22.55 12.80
CA ILE A 222 3.78 -23.79 12.61
C ILE A 222 2.38 -23.43 12.11
N GLN A 223 2.06 -23.87 10.91
CA GLN A 223 0.75 -23.65 10.29
C GLN A 223 0.00 -24.96 10.15
N ILE A 224 -1.18 -25.04 10.75
CA ILE A 224 -2.05 -26.21 10.64
C ILE A 224 -3.36 -25.79 9.98
N SER A 225 -3.64 -26.33 8.80
CA SER A 225 -4.88 -26.10 8.09
C SER A 225 -6.00 -27.00 8.60
N ASN A 226 -7.26 -26.69 8.24
CA ASN A 226 -8.44 -27.49 8.58
C ASN A 226 -8.63 -27.74 10.08
N VAL A 227 -8.32 -26.77 10.92
CA VAL A 227 -8.66 -26.76 12.36
C VAL A 227 -10.10 -26.24 12.47
N GLY A 228 -11.08 -27.14 12.43
CA GLY A 228 -12.48 -26.78 12.22
C GLY A 228 -12.70 -26.31 10.78
N GLY A 229 -13.02 -25.05 10.59
CA GLY A 229 -13.22 -24.41 9.26
C GLY A 229 -12.13 -23.41 8.86
N GLY A 230 -10.96 -23.42 9.52
CA GLY A 230 -9.90 -22.46 9.29
C GLY A 230 -8.49 -22.98 9.53
N THR A 231 -7.54 -22.06 9.67
CA THR A 231 -6.10 -22.34 9.84
C THR A 231 -5.62 -21.80 11.19
N LEU A 232 -4.84 -22.59 11.90
CA LEU A 232 -4.11 -22.19 13.11
C LEU A 232 -2.65 -21.88 12.74
N CYS A 233 -2.16 -20.69 13.15
CA CYS A 233 -0.77 -20.29 12.99
C CYS A 233 -0.14 -20.04 14.38
N ILE A 234 0.96 -20.70 14.66
CA ILE A 234 1.69 -20.68 15.93
C ILE A 234 3.12 -20.21 15.67
N GLY A 235 3.70 -19.46 16.60
CA GLY A 235 5.08 -18.97 16.52
C GLY A 235 5.22 -17.75 15.63
N ASN A 236 6.44 -17.40 15.24
CA ASN A 236 6.69 -16.14 14.53
C ASN A 236 6.23 -16.18 13.06
N GLU A 237 5.56 -15.12 12.59
CA GLU A 237 5.16 -14.98 11.19
C GLU A 237 6.40 -15.00 10.29
N ARG A 238 6.36 -15.82 9.25
CA ARG A 238 7.49 -16.18 8.40
C ARG A 238 8.28 -15.03 7.78
N SER A 239 7.61 -13.93 7.42
CA SER A 239 8.22 -12.74 6.80
C SER A 239 8.62 -11.69 7.83
N SER A 240 8.36 -11.94 9.11
CA SER A 240 8.59 -11.01 10.22
C SER A 240 9.70 -11.49 11.17
N MET A 241 10.18 -12.73 11.00
CA MET A 241 11.30 -13.30 11.77
C MET A 241 12.57 -12.44 11.68
N ALA A 242 12.85 -11.90 10.50
CA ALA A 242 13.95 -10.97 10.25
C ALA A 242 13.47 -9.94 9.22
N ASN A 243 13.01 -8.78 9.67
CA ASN A 243 12.50 -7.72 8.81
C ASN A 243 12.71 -6.35 9.45
N ALA A 244 13.61 -5.56 8.89
CA ALA A 244 13.87 -4.18 9.28
C ALA A 244 14.39 -3.37 8.09
N LEU A 245 14.03 -2.10 8.03
CA LEU A 245 14.52 -1.16 7.02
C LEU A 245 15.04 0.10 7.70
N ASP A 246 16.33 0.29 7.66
CA ASP A 246 17.01 1.49 8.12
C ASP A 246 17.29 2.42 6.93
N GLN A 247 16.92 3.69 7.08
CA GLN A 247 17.13 4.69 6.05
C GLN A 247 17.67 5.97 6.68
N ASP A 248 18.73 6.51 6.12
CA ASP A 248 19.24 7.86 6.40
C ASP A 248 19.26 8.64 5.08
N ILE A 249 18.57 9.78 5.07
CA ILE A 249 18.46 10.66 3.90
C ILE A 249 19.00 12.03 4.29
N TYR A 250 20.03 12.47 3.59
CA TYR A 250 20.61 13.81 3.71
C TYR A 250 20.23 14.61 2.47
N THR A 251 19.67 15.80 2.65
CA THR A 251 19.27 16.66 1.54
C THR A 251 19.92 18.03 1.69
N LEU A 252 20.48 18.52 0.62
CA LEU A 252 20.96 19.90 0.47
C LEU A 252 20.21 20.55 -0.67
N THR A 253 19.72 21.76 -0.47
CA THR A 253 19.08 22.58 -1.52
C THR A 253 19.58 23.99 -1.39
N ASP A 254 19.97 24.58 -2.51
CA ASP A 254 20.37 25.98 -2.55
C ASP A 254 19.71 26.66 -3.77
N ASN A 255 19.04 27.78 -3.52
CA ASN A 255 18.35 28.57 -4.53
C ASN A 255 18.89 30.00 -4.49
N PHE A 256 19.64 30.38 -5.51
CA PHE A 256 20.10 31.73 -5.68
C PHE A 256 19.25 32.46 -6.73
N THR A 257 18.53 33.49 -6.32
CA THR A 257 17.61 34.25 -7.18
C THR A 257 18.12 35.66 -7.43
N ILE A 258 18.11 36.06 -8.70
CA ILE A 258 18.47 37.41 -9.17
C ILE A 258 17.23 38.06 -9.78
N ASN A 259 16.80 39.19 -9.23
CA ASN A 259 15.72 40.01 -9.80
C ASN A 259 16.32 41.08 -10.72
N ALA A 260 16.03 40.97 -12.03
CA ALA A 260 16.56 41.85 -13.06
C ALA A 260 15.40 42.45 -13.89
N GLY A 261 14.91 43.62 -13.48
CA GLY A 261 13.74 44.21 -14.10
C GLY A 261 12.49 43.34 -13.98
N ARG A 262 11.99 42.81 -15.09
CA ARG A 262 10.81 41.94 -15.15
C ARG A 262 11.14 40.44 -15.02
N HIS A 263 12.38 40.10 -14.78
CA HIS A 263 12.88 38.72 -14.65
C HIS A 263 13.23 38.39 -13.21
N ALA A 264 12.88 37.20 -12.76
CA ALA A 264 13.37 36.57 -11.52
C ALA A 264 14.04 35.24 -11.88
N ILE A 265 15.38 35.32 -12.05
CA ILE A 265 16.18 34.16 -12.49
C ILE A 265 16.68 33.43 -11.26
N THR A 266 16.33 32.15 -11.13
CA THR A 266 16.79 31.28 -10.07
C THR A 266 17.75 30.22 -10.62
N LEU A 267 18.96 30.21 -10.05
CA LEU A 267 19.94 29.13 -10.20
C LEU A 267 19.83 28.23 -8.95
N GLY A 268 19.67 26.95 -9.12
CA GLY A 268 19.49 26.08 -7.95
C GLY A 268 20.14 24.72 -8.08
N THR A 269 20.39 24.13 -6.92
CA THR A 269 20.81 22.74 -6.79
C THR A 269 19.97 22.03 -5.75
N HIS A 270 19.83 20.71 -5.89
CA HIS A 270 19.13 19.86 -4.94
C HIS A 270 19.79 18.50 -4.92
N GLU A 271 20.50 18.21 -3.85
CA GLU A 271 21.34 17.05 -3.67
C GLU A 271 20.75 16.13 -2.61
N GLU A 272 20.59 14.86 -2.93
CA GLU A 272 20.12 13.84 -1.98
C GLU A 272 21.14 12.72 -1.89
N PHE A 273 21.50 12.37 -0.63
CA PHE A 273 22.35 11.24 -0.31
C PHE A 273 21.57 10.26 0.54
N TYR A 274 21.62 8.99 0.17
CA TYR A 274 20.87 7.93 0.82
C TYR A 274 21.79 6.86 1.36
N LYS A 275 21.49 6.39 2.57
CA LYS A 275 22.07 5.17 3.14
C LYS A 275 20.94 4.25 3.54
N PHE A 276 21.00 3.01 3.11
CA PHE A 276 20.00 1.99 3.37
C PHE A 276 20.61 0.74 4.00
N GLY A 277 19.86 0.15 4.94
CA GLY A 277 20.09 -1.19 5.45
C GLY A 277 18.76 -1.93 5.45
N ASN A 278 18.63 -3.00 4.63
CA ASN A 278 17.39 -3.74 4.49
C ASN A 278 17.57 -5.20 4.95
N LEU A 279 17.21 -5.47 6.21
CA LEU A 279 17.16 -6.82 6.73
C LEU A 279 15.85 -7.47 6.27
N PHE A 280 15.94 -8.47 5.41
CA PHE A 280 14.80 -9.29 5.03
C PHE A 280 15.24 -10.74 4.77
N CYS A 281 14.89 -11.63 5.70
CA CYS A 281 15.10 -13.05 5.57
C CYS A 281 13.83 -13.80 5.97
N GLN A 282 13.13 -14.37 4.99
CA GLN A 282 11.93 -15.15 5.26
C GLN A 282 12.30 -16.52 5.84
N ASP A 283 11.41 -17.02 6.68
CA ASP A 283 11.51 -18.38 7.26
C ASP A 283 12.81 -18.64 8.07
N LEU A 284 13.42 -17.58 8.66
CA LEU A 284 14.72 -17.66 9.34
C LEU A 284 14.76 -18.71 10.45
N TYR A 285 13.65 -18.91 11.16
CA TYR A 285 13.52 -19.90 12.24
C TYR A 285 12.82 -21.19 11.78
N GLY A 286 12.57 -21.36 10.48
CA GLY A 286 11.83 -22.43 9.87
C GLY A 286 10.33 -22.23 9.87
N THR A 287 9.65 -22.82 8.87
CA THR A 287 8.20 -22.82 8.73
C THR A 287 7.73 -24.22 8.40
N TYR A 288 6.89 -24.78 9.26
CA TYR A 288 6.29 -26.11 9.13
C TYR A 288 4.80 -25.98 8.81
N GLU A 289 4.36 -26.57 7.69
CA GLU A 289 2.96 -26.56 7.28
C GLU A 289 2.37 -27.98 7.34
N PHE A 290 1.23 -28.11 7.98
CA PHE A 290 0.47 -29.36 8.09
C PHE A 290 -0.91 -29.19 7.43
N SER A 291 -1.37 -30.22 6.73
CA SER A 291 -2.64 -30.19 6.00
C SER A 291 -3.86 -30.23 6.94
N ASN A 292 -3.70 -30.77 8.14
CA ASN A 292 -4.77 -30.89 9.14
C ASN A 292 -4.18 -31.26 10.51
N PRO A 293 -5.00 -31.26 11.60
CA PRO A 293 -4.57 -31.68 12.94
C PRO A 293 -4.03 -33.11 13.04
N THR A 294 -4.62 -34.07 12.33
CA THR A 294 -4.17 -35.48 12.35
C THR A 294 -2.74 -35.60 11.82
N ASP A 295 -2.42 -34.89 10.72
CA ASP A 295 -1.06 -34.84 10.17
C ASP A 295 -0.08 -34.21 11.17
N PHE A 296 -0.51 -33.15 11.87
CA PHE A 296 0.32 -32.52 12.90
C PHE A 296 0.63 -33.48 14.07
N PHE A 297 -0.38 -34.15 14.61
CA PHE A 297 -0.18 -35.09 15.71
C PHE A 297 0.67 -36.31 15.30
N ALA A 298 0.62 -36.72 14.04
CA ALA A 298 1.44 -37.78 13.47
C ALA A 298 2.84 -37.32 13.03
N GLY A 299 3.13 -36.01 13.02
CA GLY A 299 4.39 -35.49 12.53
C GLY A 299 4.52 -35.46 10.99
N ASN A 300 3.42 -35.61 10.26
CA ASN A 300 3.39 -35.65 8.80
C ASN A 300 3.39 -34.22 8.20
N ILE A 301 4.56 -33.68 7.92
CA ILE A 301 4.69 -32.35 7.31
C ILE A 301 4.22 -32.37 5.85
N ASN A 302 3.40 -31.38 5.47
CA ASN A 302 3.03 -31.16 4.07
C ASN A 302 4.11 -30.34 3.33
N ARG A 303 4.67 -29.33 4.00
CA ARG A 303 5.68 -28.42 3.44
C ARG A 303 6.60 -27.91 4.53
N PHE A 304 7.89 -27.82 4.19
CA PHE A 304 8.90 -27.16 5.02
C PHE A 304 9.57 -26.04 4.24
N ARG A 305 9.83 -24.94 4.94
CA ARG A 305 10.59 -23.79 4.41
C ARG A 305 11.59 -23.29 5.43
N TYR A 306 12.75 -22.85 4.97
CA TYR A 306 13.61 -21.96 5.74
C TYR A 306 14.53 -21.16 4.85
N GLY A 307 15.04 -20.04 5.38
CA GLY A 307 16.02 -19.19 4.71
C GLY A 307 17.03 -18.66 5.70
N GLN A 308 18.24 -18.43 5.21
CA GLN A 308 19.29 -17.77 6.00
C GLN A 308 20.33 -17.14 5.09
N ALA A 309 21.14 -16.25 5.67
CA ALA A 309 22.36 -15.79 5.02
C ALA A 309 23.42 -16.88 5.01
N VAL A 310 24.28 -16.87 3.96
CA VAL A 310 25.47 -17.73 3.86
C VAL A 310 26.56 -17.11 4.73
N GLU A 311 26.79 -17.68 5.91
CA GLU A 311 27.67 -17.09 6.94
C GLU A 311 29.10 -16.86 6.45
N SER A 312 29.63 -17.74 5.59
CA SER A 312 30.96 -17.58 4.98
C SER A 312 31.06 -16.37 4.03
N VAL A 313 29.94 -15.87 3.51
CA VAL A 313 29.88 -14.70 2.61
C VAL A 313 29.41 -13.45 3.37
N ALA A 314 28.40 -13.61 4.22
CA ALA A 314 27.71 -12.53 4.91
C ALA A 314 28.28 -12.24 6.32
N GLY A 315 29.11 -13.13 6.87
CA GLY A 315 29.67 -13.04 8.22
C GLY A 315 28.66 -13.34 9.35
N THR A 316 27.39 -13.61 9.01
CA THR A 316 26.30 -13.87 9.96
C THR A 316 25.15 -14.62 9.27
N LYS A 317 24.37 -15.36 10.05
CA LYS A 317 23.11 -16.00 9.57
C LYS A 317 21.96 -15.01 9.38
N ASN A 318 22.03 -13.83 10.00
CA ASN A 318 21.01 -12.77 9.91
C ASN A 318 21.65 -11.50 9.35
N TRP A 319 21.85 -11.46 8.06
CA TRP A 319 22.59 -10.42 7.36
C TRP A 319 21.71 -9.28 6.87
N THR A 320 22.17 -8.05 7.09
CA THR A 320 21.53 -6.82 6.61
C THR A 320 22.35 -6.27 5.44
N PRO A 321 21.93 -6.45 4.18
CA PRO A 321 22.55 -5.77 3.05
C PRO A 321 22.48 -4.25 3.23
N LYS A 322 23.61 -3.59 3.02
CA LYS A 322 23.73 -2.13 3.08
C LYS A 322 24.18 -1.58 1.76
N PHE A 323 23.65 -0.44 1.38
CA PHE A 323 24.10 0.29 0.19
C PHE A 323 23.79 1.78 0.35
N SER A 324 24.47 2.58 -0.46
CA SER A 324 24.29 4.02 -0.55
C SER A 324 24.09 4.46 -2.00
N ALA A 325 23.33 5.53 -2.15
CA ALA A 325 23.01 6.12 -3.44
C ALA A 325 22.92 7.65 -3.31
N GLY A 326 22.87 8.34 -4.42
CA GLY A 326 22.63 9.78 -4.48
C GLY A 326 21.78 10.17 -5.68
N GLN A 327 21.16 11.33 -5.59
CA GLN A 327 20.52 12.00 -6.72
C GLN A 327 20.93 13.46 -6.70
N PHE A 328 21.63 13.90 -7.74
CA PHE A 328 22.12 15.27 -7.87
C PHE A 328 21.32 16.02 -8.91
N GLY A 329 20.76 17.15 -8.53
CA GLY A 329 19.88 17.94 -9.39
C GLY A 329 20.34 19.40 -9.51
N PHE A 330 20.60 19.85 -10.73
CA PHE A 330 20.93 21.22 -11.06
C PHE A 330 19.87 21.86 -11.95
N TYR A 331 19.51 23.11 -11.72
CA TYR A 331 18.48 23.76 -12.49
C TYR A 331 18.66 25.27 -12.62
N VAL A 332 18.10 25.78 -13.71
CA VAL A 332 17.91 27.21 -13.96
C VAL A 332 16.45 27.45 -14.32
N GLN A 333 15.87 28.47 -13.76
CA GLN A 333 14.49 28.89 -14.01
C GLN A 333 14.42 30.41 -14.11
N ASP A 334 13.62 30.93 -15.03
CA ASP A 334 13.25 32.32 -15.07
C ASP A 334 11.72 32.46 -14.90
N LYS A 335 11.31 33.34 -14.03
CA LYS A 335 9.94 33.86 -13.95
C LYS A 335 9.93 35.24 -14.56
N TRP A 336 9.37 35.37 -15.76
CA TRP A 336 9.31 36.59 -16.53
C TRP A 336 7.91 37.20 -16.49
N ALA A 337 7.77 38.38 -15.89
CA ALA A 337 6.57 39.20 -15.98
C ALA A 337 6.55 39.91 -17.37
N VAL A 338 6.10 39.15 -18.41
CA VAL A 338 6.09 39.62 -19.80
C VAL A 338 5.31 40.94 -19.94
N THR A 339 4.16 40.99 -19.29
CA THR A 339 3.34 42.18 -19.10
C THR A 339 2.85 42.25 -17.64
N ASP A 340 2.14 43.29 -17.26
CA ASP A 340 1.60 43.41 -15.88
C ASP A 340 0.51 42.39 -15.56
N ASN A 341 -0.04 41.73 -16.58
CA ASN A 341 -1.11 40.75 -16.46
C ASN A 341 -0.74 39.37 -17.02
N PHE A 342 0.48 39.17 -17.53
CA PHE A 342 0.94 37.90 -18.07
C PHE A 342 2.32 37.53 -17.55
N ASP A 343 2.38 36.44 -16.77
CA ASP A 343 3.61 35.84 -16.30
C ASP A 343 3.93 34.57 -17.10
N LEU A 344 5.18 34.40 -17.48
CA LEU A 344 5.75 33.22 -18.09
C LEU A 344 6.84 32.67 -17.16
N THR A 345 6.82 31.39 -16.87
CA THR A 345 7.87 30.68 -16.11
C THR A 345 8.43 29.57 -16.97
N TYR A 346 9.74 29.57 -17.19
CA TYR A 346 10.40 28.50 -17.92
C TYR A 346 11.73 28.11 -17.26
N GLY A 347 12.14 26.87 -17.46
CA GLY A 347 13.37 26.40 -16.86
C GLY A 347 13.77 25.01 -17.34
N LEU A 348 14.99 24.67 -17.03
CA LEU A 348 15.59 23.39 -17.34
C LEU A 348 16.25 22.83 -16.07
N ARG A 349 16.01 21.52 -15.83
CA ARG A 349 16.64 20.76 -14.74
C ARG A 349 17.29 19.50 -15.29
N ALA A 350 18.42 19.11 -14.73
CA ALA A 350 19.07 17.83 -14.94
C ALA A 350 19.17 17.11 -13.60
N ASP A 351 18.67 15.86 -13.51
CA ASP A 351 18.82 14.98 -12.37
C ASP A 351 19.77 13.83 -12.73
N MET A 352 20.72 13.53 -11.85
CA MET A 352 21.74 12.47 -12.03
C MET A 352 21.65 11.49 -10.87
N PRO A 353 20.94 10.35 -11.01
CA PRO A 353 20.97 9.28 -10.01
C PRO A 353 22.29 8.51 -10.08
N ILE A 354 22.86 8.20 -8.91
CA ILE A 354 24.14 7.51 -8.77
C ILE A 354 24.04 6.43 -7.71
N MET A 355 24.50 5.22 -8.04
CA MET A 355 24.71 4.14 -7.06
C MET A 355 26.20 4.14 -6.65
N PHE A 356 26.48 4.33 -5.35
CA PHE A 356 27.85 4.31 -4.84
C PHE A 356 28.37 2.88 -4.65
N ASP A 357 27.50 1.98 -4.19
CA ASP A 357 27.84 0.59 -3.93
C ASP A 357 27.42 -0.33 -5.10
N THR A 358 27.95 -1.55 -5.08
CA THR A 358 27.69 -2.59 -6.08
C THR A 358 27.17 -3.84 -5.36
N PRO A 359 26.09 -4.48 -5.83
CA PRO A 359 25.65 -5.76 -5.29
C PRO A 359 26.75 -6.84 -5.42
N LEU A 360 26.67 -7.89 -4.60
CA LEU A 360 27.63 -9.00 -4.64
C LEU A 360 27.60 -9.73 -5.99
N GLU A 361 28.77 -10.09 -6.46
CA GLU A 361 28.93 -10.88 -7.69
C GLU A 361 28.52 -12.34 -7.49
N ASN A 362 27.68 -12.83 -8.40
CA ASN A 362 27.43 -14.25 -8.60
C ASN A 362 28.04 -14.66 -9.95
N GLY A 363 29.28 -15.20 -9.92
CA GLY A 363 29.99 -15.57 -11.11
C GLY A 363 29.30 -16.68 -11.92
N GLU A 364 28.64 -17.63 -11.24
CA GLU A 364 27.86 -18.70 -11.87
C GLU A 364 26.70 -18.13 -12.69
N PHE A 365 25.91 -17.24 -12.06
CA PHE A 365 24.82 -16.56 -12.75
C PHE A 365 25.31 -15.68 -13.90
N ASN A 366 26.42 -14.93 -13.71
CA ASN A 366 26.95 -14.04 -14.75
C ASN A 366 27.35 -14.84 -16.00
N VAL A 367 27.95 -16.05 -15.82
CA VAL A 367 28.27 -16.98 -16.93
C VAL A 367 26.99 -17.51 -17.56
N TYR A 368 26.01 -17.95 -16.75
CA TYR A 368 24.74 -18.43 -17.26
C TYR A 368 24.01 -17.37 -18.09
N ALA A 369 23.94 -16.13 -17.60
CA ALA A 369 23.32 -15.02 -18.31
C ALA A 369 24.02 -14.73 -19.67
N ALA A 370 25.35 -14.76 -19.69
CA ALA A 370 26.14 -14.59 -20.91
C ALA A 370 25.85 -15.71 -21.92
N GLN A 371 25.77 -16.97 -21.50
CA GLN A 371 25.40 -18.11 -22.35
C GLN A 371 23.99 -17.98 -22.95
N LYS A 372 23.06 -17.34 -22.25
CA LYS A 372 21.70 -17.01 -22.76
C LYS A 372 21.70 -15.77 -23.65
N GLY A 373 22.79 -15.08 -23.82
CA GLY A 373 22.89 -13.83 -24.59
C GLY A 373 22.31 -12.62 -23.84
N TRP A 374 22.11 -12.71 -22.51
CA TRP A 374 21.60 -11.62 -21.71
C TRP A 374 22.74 -10.71 -21.26
N ASN A 375 22.55 -9.41 -21.40
CA ASN A 375 23.51 -8.41 -20.89
C ASN A 375 23.21 -8.09 -19.41
N LEU A 376 23.23 -9.13 -18.57
CA LEU A 376 22.90 -9.05 -17.16
C LEU A 376 24.04 -9.56 -16.29
N LYS A 377 24.28 -8.88 -15.18
CA LYS A 377 25.19 -9.30 -14.11
C LYS A 377 24.59 -8.93 -12.76
N THR A 378 24.82 -9.75 -11.72
CA THR A 378 24.36 -9.39 -10.37
C THR A 378 25.10 -8.18 -9.82
N ASN A 379 26.39 -8.05 -10.11
CA ASN A 379 27.27 -6.94 -9.69
C ASN A 379 27.24 -5.72 -10.64
N GLN A 380 26.10 -5.47 -11.30
CA GLN A 380 25.95 -4.36 -12.24
C GLN A 380 25.53 -3.08 -11.50
N LYS A 381 26.10 -1.94 -11.89
CA LYS A 381 25.66 -0.60 -11.49
C LYS A 381 24.75 0.00 -12.55
N ILE A 382 23.80 0.84 -12.10
CA ILE A 382 23.02 1.68 -13.00
C ILE A 382 23.95 2.72 -13.64
N ALA A 383 23.87 2.89 -14.94
CA ALA A 383 24.66 3.88 -15.65
C ALA A 383 24.23 5.30 -15.26
N VAL A 384 25.21 6.13 -14.91
CA VAL A 384 24.96 7.56 -14.59
C VAL A 384 24.60 8.29 -15.87
N LYS A 385 23.35 8.73 -15.99
CA LYS A 385 22.86 9.49 -17.14
C LYS A 385 22.05 10.67 -16.67
N PRO A 386 22.29 11.90 -17.20
CA PRO A 386 21.45 13.04 -16.87
C PRO A 386 20.02 12.85 -17.40
N MET A 387 19.06 13.06 -16.52
CA MET A 387 17.62 13.01 -16.82
C MET A 387 17.09 14.43 -16.91
N TRP A 388 16.85 14.89 -18.14
CA TRP A 388 16.46 16.24 -18.43
C TRP A 388 14.98 16.48 -18.13
N SER A 389 14.67 17.59 -17.48
CA SER A 389 13.33 17.99 -17.04
C SER A 389 13.04 19.45 -17.42
N PRO A 390 12.74 19.74 -18.72
CA PRO A 390 12.28 21.05 -19.15
C PRO A 390 10.88 21.35 -18.62
N ARG A 391 10.61 22.61 -18.30
CA ARG A 391 9.33 23.07 -17.77
C ARG A 391 8.96 24.44 -18.34
N LEU A 392 7.67 24.59 -18.60
CA LEU A 392 7.05 25.85 -19.04
C LEU A 392 5.73 26.03 -18.29
N GLY A 393 5.48 27.19 -17.76
CA GLY A 393 4.21 27.55 -17.13
C GLY A 393 3.84 29.00 -17.44
N PHE A 394 2.55 29.29 -17.41
CA PHE A 394 2.05 30.64 -17.60
C PHE A 394 0.87 30.95 -16.68
N ARG A 395 0.70 32.24 -16.39
CA ARG A 395 -0.49 32.78 -15.72
C ARG A 395 -0.88 34.07 -16.42
N TRP A 396 -2.12 34.13 -16.88
CA TRP A 396 -2.67 35.29 -17.62
C TRP A 396 -3.95 35.78 -16.95
N ASN A 397 -3.88 37.04 -16.46
CA ASN A 397 -5.02 37.73 -15.91
C ASN A 397 -5.69 38.50 -17.05
N THR A 398 -6.68 37.91 -17.71
CA THR A 398 -7.24 38.45 -18.96
C THR A 398 -8.16 39.63 -18.75
N LEU A 399 -8.80 39.72 -17.58
CA LEU A 399 -9.75 40.78 -17.23
C LEU A 399 -9.28 41.56 -15.98
N LYS A 400 -9.74 42.81 -15.85
CA LYS A 400 -9.47 43.62 -14.67
C LYS A 400 -9.93 42.92 -13.38
N HIS A 401 -9.25 43.22 -12.28
CA HIS A 401 -9.55 42.67 -10.93
C HIS A 401 -9.47 41.13 -10.79
N ASN A 402 -8.64 40.47 -11.59
CA ASN A 402 -8.49 39.00 -11.59
C ASN A 402 -9.82 38.23 -11.75
N SER A 403 -10.79 38.83 -12.45
CA SER A 403 -12.10 38.19 -12.64
C SER A 403 -12.09 37.04 -13.63
N LEU A 404 -11.03 36.91 -14.44
CA LEU A 404 -10.74 35.79 -15.33
C LEU A 404 -9.23 35.55 -15.40
N ILE A 405 -8.80 34.36 -14.88
CA ILE A 405 -7.41 33.92 -14.90
C ILE A 405 -7.31 32.66 -15.73
N VAL A 406 -6.44 32.67 -16.73
CA VAL A 406 -6.05 31.45 -17.45
C VAL A 406 -4.63 31.08 -17.00
N ARG A 407 -4.45 29.86 -16.52
CA ARG A 407 -3.15 29.36 -16.05
C ARG A 407 -2.92 27.95 -16.55
N GLY A 408 -1.67 27.62 -16.79
CA GLY A 408 -1.32 26.28 -17.24
C GLY A 408 0.18 26.07 -17.33
N GLY A 409 0.55 24.87 -17.67
CA GLY A 409 1.95 24.53 -17.85
C GLY A 409 2.14 23.14 -18.43
N VAL A 410 3.34 22.91 -18.92
CA VAL A 410 3.81 21.60 -19.38
C VAL A 410 5.24 21.40 -18.90
N GLY A 411 5.57 20.20 -18.48
CA GLY A 411 6.93 19.90 -18.04
C GLY A 411 7.19 18.41 -17.91
N VAL A 412 8.47 18.08 -17.92
CA VAL A 412 8.97 16.77 -17.59
C VAL A 412 9.38 16.75 -16.11
N PHE A 413 9.01 15.70 -15.39
CA PHE A 413 9.28 15.52 -13.97
C PHE A 413 9.97 14.20 -13.74
N THR A 414 11.13 14.23 -13.07
CA THR A 414 11.87 13.04 -12.64
C THR A 414 11.52 12.73 -11.20
N GLY A 415 11.04 11.50 -10.97
CA GLY A 415 10.71 10.97 -9.65
C GLY A 415 11.87 10.21 -9.02
N ARG A 416 11.61 9.65 -7.84
CA ARG A 416 12.47 8.68 -7.18
C ARG A 416 12.05 7.25 -7.51
N VAL A 417 13.00 6.34 -7.49
CA VAL A 417 12.73 4.89 -7.46
C VAL A 417 12.44 4.50 -6.01
N PRO A 418 11.51 3.60 -5.73
CA PRO A 418 11.45 2.95 -4.43
C PRO A 418 12.76 2.21 -4.17
N PHE A 419 13.62 2.74 -3.30
CA PHE A 419 14.95 2.16 -3.04
C PHE A 419 14.88 0.76 -2.41
N VAL A 420 13.73 0.39 -1.83
CA VAL A 420 13.47 -0.98 -1.39
C VAL A 420 13.53 -1.99 -2.54
N TRP A 421 13.16 -1.61 -3.77
CA TRP A 421 13.31 -2.48 -4.95
C TRP A 421 14.76 -2.63 -5.37
N ILE A 422 15.54 -1.54 -5.30
CA ILE A 422 16.98 -1.59 -5.51
C ILE A 422 17.64 -2.46 -4.43
N SER A 423 17.20 -2.38 -3.17
CA SER A 423 17.73 -3.21 -2.08
C SER A 423 17.52 -4.71 -2.31
N ASN A 424 16.46 -5.10 -3.04
CA ASN A 424 16.24 -6.50 -3.41
C ASN A 424 17.39 -7.03 -4.31
N ASN A 425 18.02 -6.17 -5.12
CA ASN A 425 19.17 -6.57 -5.93
C ASN A 425 20.44 -6.77 -5.09
N PHE A 426 20.54 -6.09 -3.94
CA PHE A 426 21.63 -6.33 -2.98
C PHE A 426 21.39 -7.59 -2.15
N SER A 427 20.14 -7.92 -1.83
CA SER A 427 19.77 -9.08 -1.01
C SER A 427 19.81 -10.40 -1.81
N ASN A 428 19.29 -10.37 -3.05
CA ASN A 428 18.99 -11.57 -3.83
C ASN A 428 19.97 -11.76 -5.00
N THR A 429 21.27 -11.83 -4.72
CA THR A 429 22.28 -12.15 -5.72
C THR A 429 22.49 -13.66 -5.88
N GLY A 430 21.86 -14.49 -5.03
CA GLY A 430 22.01 -15.94 -5.03
C GLY A 430 23.26 -16.45 -4.32
N VAL A 431 24.10 -15.58 -3.74
CA VAL A 431 25.35 -15.99 -3.04
C VAL A 431 25.32 -15.69 -1.53
N ALA A 432 24.68 -14.60 -1.12
CA ALA A 432 24.67 -14.17 0.27
C ALA A 432 23.50 -14.72 1.09
N GLN A 433 22.41 -15.06 0.43
CA GLN A 433 21.22 -15.66 1.05
C GLN A 433 20.73 -16.84 0.22
N PHE A 434 20.13 -17.80 0.90
CA PHE A 434 19.44 -18.92 0.25
C PHE A 434 18.13 -19.23 0.95
N SER A 435 17.22 -19.90 0.24
CA SER A 435 15.98 -20.41 0.75
C SER A 435 15.74 -21.83 0.34
N TYR A 436 15.10 -22.60 1.23
CA TYR A 436 14.57 -23.92 0.96
C TYR A 436 13.05 -23.89 0.96
N ASN A 437 12.46 -24.65 0.05
CA ASN A 437 11.03 -24.81 -0.08
C ASN A 437 10.74 -26.21 -0.60
N THR A 438 10.39 -27.13 0.26
CA THR A 438 10.22 -28.55 -0.05
C THR A 438 8.83 -29.03 0.33
N TYR A 439 8.15 -29.67 -0.61
CA TYR A 439 6.89 -30.36 -0.41
C TYR A 439 7.13 -31.85 -0.23
N ASN A 440 6.34 -32.50 0.62
CA ASN A 440 6.42 -33.97 0.84
C ASN A 440 6.00 -34.78 -0.39
N THR A 441 5.48 -34.14 -1.44
CA THR A 441 5.02 -34.78 -2.68
C THR A 441 6.09 -34.80 -3.79
N ASP A 442 7.24 -34.17 -3.58
CA ASP A 442 8.27 -34.00 -4.62
C ASP A 442 9.29 -35.16 -4.63
N GLY A 443 8.91 -36.33 -4.09
CA GLY A 443 9.80 -37.51 -3.95
C GLY A 443 10.86 -37.31 -2.85
N ILE A 444 10.82 -36.22 -2.11
CA ILE A 444 11.69 -35.90 -0.99
C ILE A 444 10.85 -36.01 0.28
N THR A 445 11.13 -36.99 1.13
CA THR A 445 10.50 -37.14 2.44
C THR A 445 11.09 -36.10 3.38
N VAL A 446 10.39 -35.00 3.63
CA VAL A 446 10.74 -34.07 4.71
C VAL A 446 10.32 -34.73 6.02
N GLN A 447 11.28 -35.13 6.81
CA GLN A 447 11.00 -35.65 8.15
C GLN A 447 10.93 -34.51 9.15
N TYR A 448 9.84 -34.46 9.89
CA TYR A 448 9.70 -33.64 11.06
C TYR A 448 10.61 -34.17 12.16
N ASN A 449 11.74 -33.51 12.36
CA ASN A 449 12.66 -33.88 13.42
C ASN A 449 12.12 -33.40 14.77
N ALA A 450 11.35 -34.23 15.43
CA ALA A 450 10.73 -33.95 16.72
C ALA A 450 11.74 -33.50 17.80
N ASN A 451 13.03 -33.85 17.66
CA ASN A 451 14.06 -33.51 18.65
C ASN A 451 14.58 -32.05 18.48
N ASN A 452 14.39 -31.41 17.32
CA ASN A 452 14.96 -30.12 17.02
C ASN A 452 14.00 -29.12 16.36
N ALA A 453 12.77 -29.53 16.08
CA ALA A 453 11.83 -28.72 15.31
C ALA A 453 11.54 -27.35 15.93
N TYR A 454 11.61 -27.23 17.25
CA TYR A 454 11.30 -25.99 17.99
C TYR A 454 12.52 -25.15 18.35
N LYS A 455 13.72 -25.63 18.08
CA LYS A 455 14.92 -24.78 18.17
C LYS A 455 14.88 -23.80 17.01
N ALA A 456 14.97 -22.52 17.26
CA ALA A 456 14.96 -21.48 16.24
C ALA A 456 16.27 -21.48 15.38
N ASP A 457 16.74 -22.67 15.03
CA ASP A 457 17.91 -22.93 14.17
C ASP A 457 17.56 -24.03 13.13
N PRO A 458 17.07 -23.63 11.97
CA PRO A 458 16.68 -24.55 10.91
C PRO A 458 17.84 -25.35 10.32
N THR A 459 19.10 -25.03 10.64
CA THR A 459 20.26 -25.83 10.18
C THR A 459 20.30 -27.21 10.82
N VAL A 460 19.60 -27.44 11.92
CA VAL A 460 19.42 -28.76 12.54
C VAL A 460 18.15 -29.48 12.07
N ASN A 461 17.35 -28.84 11.22
CA ASN A 461 16.14 -29.33 10.55
C ASN A 461 16.04 -28.75 9.15
N PRO A 462 15.59 -29.54 8.16
CA PRO A 462 15.41 -30.98 8.17
C PRO A 462 16.75 -31.71 8.07
N THR A 463 16.73 -33.00 8.39
CA THR A 463 17.91 -33.88 8.21
C THR A 463 18.19 -34.20 6.73
N THR A 464 17.23 -33.96 5.85
CA THR A 464 17.36 -34.20 4.40
C THR A 464 17.80 -32.91 3.71
N PRO A 465 18.81 -32.92 2.85
CA PRO A 465 19.17 -31.75 2.06
C PRO A 465 18.00 -31.31 1.19
N ALA A 466 17.37 -30.22 1.55
CA ALA A 466 16.36 -29.61 0.71
C ALA A 466 17.03 -28.99 -0.52
N GLN A 467 16.31 -28.96 -1.63
CA GLN A 467 16.82 -28.31 -2.84
C GLN A 467 17.04 -26.84 -2.58
N LYS A 468 18.24 -26.35 -2.79
CA LYS A 468 18.59 -24.95 -2.72
C LYS A 468 17.95 -24.21 -3.89
N LEU A 469 17.00 -23.35 -3.61
CA LEU A 469 16.37 -22.49 -4.61
C LEU A 469 17.08 -21.14 -4.65
N GLN A 470 17.54 -20.74 -5.83
CA GLN A 470 18.14 -19.42 -6.03
C GLN A 470 17.14 -18.48 -6.68
N THR A 471 16.92 -17.34 -6.04
CA THR A 471 16.25 -16.18 -6.64
C THR A 471 17.31 -15.15 -6.95
N ILE A 472 17.34 -14.69 -8.19
CA ILE A 472 18.25 -13.64 -8.66
C ILE A 472 17.45 -12.39 -8.92
N ASN A 473 17.90 -11.27 -8.34
CA ASN A 473 17.44 -9.94 -8.72
C ASN A 473 18.57 -9.17 -9.38
N ALA A 474 18.26 -8.52 -10.48
CA ALA A 474 19.18 -7.69 -11.23
C ALA A 474 18.44 -6.44 -11.78
N PHE A 475 19.18 -5.51 -12.33
CA PHE A 475 18.60 -4.39 -13.09
C PHE A 475 19.33 -4.24 -14.43
N ASP A 476 18.62 -3.71 -15.42
CA ASP A 476 19.23 -3.30 -16.66
C ASP A 476 20.28 -2.21 -16.38
N LYS A 477 21.45 -2.28 -17.02
CA LYS A 477 22.50 -1.27 -16.86
C LYS A 477 22.04 0.14 -17.25
N ASP A 478 21.09 0.23 -18.18
CA ASP A 478 20.54 1.47 -18.71
C ASP A 478 19.24 1.88 -17.98
N PHE A 479 18.93 1.25 -16.83
CA PHE A 479 17.77 1.55 -16.01
C PHE A 479 17.74 3.03 -15.62
N LYS A 480 16.58 3.66 -15.79
CA LYS A 480 16.32 5.07 -15.48
C LYS A 480 15.27 5.18 -14.38
N PHE A 481 15.34 6.25 -13.61
CA PHE A 481 14.29 6.62 -12.68
C PHE A 481 13.00 7.02 -13.41
N SER A 482 11.87 6.98 -12.70
CA SER A 482 10.58 7.33 -13.30
C SER A 482 10.58 8.76 -13.82
N GLN A 483 10.09 8.96 -15.05
CA GLN A 483 9.86 10.27 -15.65
C GLN A 483 8.48 10.37 -16.26
N GLN A 484 7.82 11.49 -16.05
CA GLN A 484 6.51 11.79 -16.61
C GLN A 484 6.50 13.18 -17.26
N LEU A 485 5.89 13.25 -18.44
CA LEU A 485 5.43 14.49 -19.02
C LEU A 485 4.07 14.82 -18.40
N ARG A 486 3.91 16.03 -17.85
CA ARG A 486 2.62 16.52 -17.33
C ARG A 486 2.28 17.85 -17.99
N ALA A 487 1.00 18.01 -18.32
CA ALA A 487 0.43 19.25 -18.77
C ALA A 487 -0.85 19.54 -17.99
N ASN A 488 -1.08 20.80 -17.67
CA ASN A 488 -2.33 21.26 -17.09
C ASN A 488 -2.77 22.57 -17.72
N LEU A 489 -4.08 22.77 -17.76
CA LEU A 489 -4.71 24.03 -18.15
C LEU A 489 -5.89 24.28 -17.22
N ALA A 490 -5.95 25.47 -16.63
CA ALA A 490 -7.04 25.86 -15.76
C ALA A 490 -7.56 27.25 -16.08
N VAL A 491 -8.86 27.43 -15.86
CA VAL A 491 -9.53 28.73 -15.98
C VAL A 491 -10.26 29.01 -14.67
N ASP A 492 -9.86 30.08 -13.99
CA ASP A 492 -10.52 30.57 -12.79
C ASP A 492 -11.32 31.82 -13.15
N PHE A 493 -12.62 31.85 -12.82
CA PHE A 493 -13.50 32.99 -13.13
C PHE A 493 -14.59 33.19 -12.09
N LYS A 494 -15.12 34.40 -12.04
CA LYS A 494 -16.23 34.74 -11.16
C LYS A 494 -17.50 34.95 -11.98
N LEU A 495 -18.54 34.19 -11.66
CA LEU A 495 -19.84 34.26 -12.31
C LEU A 495 -20.97 34.20 -11.25
N LEU A 496 -21.90 35.16 -11.28
CA LEU A 496 -23.03 35.27 -10.34
C LEU A 496 -22.59 35.27 -8.85
N GLY A 497 -21.48 35.93 -8.55
CA GLY A 497 -20.92 35.95 -7.19
C GLY A 497 -20.29 34.64 -6.72
N THR A 498 -20.16 33.66 -7.61
CA THR A 498 -19.54 32.34 -7.37
C THR A 498 -18.17 32.30 -8.02
N ASN A 499 -17.17 31.76 -7.33
CA ASN A 499 -15.85 31.49 -7.89
C ASN A 499 -15.87 30.10 -8.55
N TRP A 500 -15.49 30.05 -9.82
CA TRP A 500 -15.42 28.82 -10.61
C TRP A 500 -13.99 28.51 -10.97
N THR A 501 -13.64 27.22 -10.92
CA THR A 501 -12.40 26.70 -11.49
C THR A 501 -12.75 25.54 -12.40
N VAL A 502 -12.28 25.60 -13.65
CA VAL A 502 -12.30 24.45 -14.58
C VAL A 502 -10.87 24.09 -14.88
N GLU A 503 -10.48 22.82 -14.66
CA GLU A 503 -9.10 22.38 -14.84
C GLU A 503 -9.03 21.05 -15.57
N GLY A 504 -8.12 20.95 -16.53
CA GLY A 504 -7.70 19.70 -17.17
C GLY A 504 -6.25 19.38 -16.83
N ILE A 505 -5.97 18.13 -16.50
CA ILE A 505 -4.60 17.64 -16.27
C ILE A 505 -4.38 16.40 -17.15
N TYR A 506 -3.24 16.34 -17.81
CA TYR A 506 -2.76 15.19 -18.57
C TYR A 506 -1.37 14.78 -18.10
N SER A 507 -1.13 13.48 -17.95
CA SER A 507 0.18 12.92 -17.66
C SER A 507 0.49 11.75 -18.59
N LYS A 508 1.73 11.71 -19.09
CA LYS A 508 2.24 10.63 -19.94
C LYS A 508 3.53 10.08 -19.33
N THR A 509 3.58 8.78 -19.15
CA THR A 509 4.79 8.08 -18.73
C THR A 509 5.85 8.11 -19.83
N LEU A 510 7.03 8.64 -19.51
CA LEU A 510 8.22 8.61 -20.36
C LEU A 510 9.14 7.45 -19.98
N ASN A 511 9.37 7.26 -18.68
CA ASN A 511 10.05 6.12 -18.10
C ASN A 511 9.31 5.69 -16.86
N ASP A 512 9.02 4.40 -16.74
CA ASP A 512 8.51 3.79 -15.53
C ASP A 512 9.17 2.42 -15.35
N MET A 513 9.01 1.84 -14.18
CA MET A 513 9.63 0.57 -13.83
C MET A 513 8.71 -0.58 -14.21
N ILE A 514 9.30 -1.62 -14.77
CA ILE A 514 8.68 -2.93 -14.94
C ILE A 514 9.59 -4.00 -14.38
N VAL A 515 9.00 -5.02 -13.79
CA VAL A 515 9.72 -6.24 -13.40
C VAL A 515 9.47 -7.30 -14.45
N LYS A 516 10.53 -7.89 -14.98
CA LYS A 516 10.46 -9.06 -15.84
C LYS A 516 11.10 -10.27 -15.16
N ASN A 517 10.57 -11.46 -15.42
CA ASN A 517 11.13 -12.72 -14.95
C ASN A 517 11.78 -13.46 -16.13
N TYR A 518 13.12 -13.41 -16.22
CA TYR A 518 13.89 -14.05 -17.28
C TYR A 518 13.97 -15.58 -17.14
N ASN A 519 13.48 -16.13 -16.00
CA ASN A 519 13.37 -17.57 -15.78
C ASN A 519 12.11 -18.21 -16.40
N VAL A 520 11.27 -17.42 -17.07
CA VAL A 520 10.03 -17.88 -17.71
C VAL A 520 10.25 -17.99 -19.21
N ILE A 521 10.04 -19.18 -19.76
CA ILE A 521 10.35 -19.53 -21.15
C ILE A 521 9.05 -19.93 -21.86
N GLU A 522 8.69 -19.27 -22.96
CA GLU A 522 7.55 -19.65 -23.76
C GLU A 522 7.73 -21.03 -24.39
N THR A 523 6.67 -21.84 -24.36
CA THR A 523 6.70 -23.19 -24.94
C THR A 523 6.35 -23.20 -26.43
N GLY A 524 5.88 -22.07 -26.97
CA GLY A 524 5.34 -21.98 -28.33
C GLY A 524 3.91 -22.56 -28.49
N LYS A 525 3.30 -22.99 -27.40
CA LYS A 525 1.89 -23.48 -27.37
C LYS A 525 1.00 -22.49 -26.67
N THR A 526 -0.26 -22.45 -27.07
CA THR A 526 -1.33 -21.76 -26.32
C THR A 526 -1.99 -22.72 -25.32
N PHE A 527 -2.75 -22.16 -24.37
CA PHE A 527 -3.52 -22.96 -23.41
C PHE A 527 -4.52 -23.88 -24.12
N ALA A 528 -5.28 -23.37 -25.10
CA ALA A 528 -6.20 -24.16 -25.91
C ALA A 528 -5.51 -25.37 -26.58
N GLN A 529 -4.36 -25.15 -27.19
CA GLN A 529 -3.55 -26.23 -27.78
C GLN A 529 -3.03 -27.22 -26.74
N ALA A 530 -2.59 -26.75 -25.58
CA ALA A 530 -2.10 -27.60 -24.52
C ALA A 530 -3.21 -28.47 -23.91
N GLN A 531 -4.46 -27.98 -23.88
CA GLN A 531 -5.63 -28.74 -23.45
C GLN A 531 -6.26 -29.60 -24.57
N GLY A 532 -5.81 -29.47 -25.82
CA GLY A 532 -6.36 -30.17 -26.97
C GLY A 532 -7.80 -29.73 -27.32
N LEU A 533 -8.08 -28.45 -27.16
CA LEU A 533 -9.35 -27.77 -27.49
C LEU A 533 -9.12 -26.86 -28.73
N ALA A 534 -9.45 -27.33 -29.92
CA ALA A 534 -9.12 -26.65 -31.17
C ALA A 534 -9.83 -25.29 -31.32
N ASP A 535 -11.08 -25.20 -30.87
CA ASP A 535 -11.96 -24.04 -31.06
C ASP A 535 -12.13 -23.23 -29.75
N PHE A 536 -11.24 -23.41 -28.78
CA PHE A 536 -11.31 -22.70 -27.52
C PHE A 536 -10.55 -21.36 -27.60
N GLY A 537 -11.23 -20.26 -27.27
CA GLY A 537 -10.71 -18.91 -27.45
C GLY A 537 -9.63 -18.50 -26.42
N ASP A 538 -9.33 -19.32 -25.40
CA ASP A 538 -8.21 -19.05 -24.48
C ASP A 538 -6.89 -19.41 -25.15
N VAL A 539 -6.36 -18.45 -25.90
CA VAL A 539 -5.10 -18.57 -26.65
C VAL A 539 -3.89 -17.98 -25.91
N ARG A 540 -3.99 -17.84 -24.57
CA ARG A 540 -2.84 -17.37 -23.76
C ARG A 540 -1.61 -18.24 -23.98
N PRO A 541 -0.41 -17.67 -24.02
CA PRO A 541 0.84 -18.42 -24.17
C PRO A 541 1.10 -19.31 -22.95
N MET A 542 1.63 -20.50 -23.19
CA MET A 542 2.07 -21.41 -22.14
C MET A 542 3.56 -21.27 -21.90
N PHE A 543 3.97 -21.38 -20.64
CA PHE A 543 5.33 -21.22 -20.21
C PHE A 543 5.87 -22.47 -19.52
N LYS A 544 7.18 -22.52 -19.39
CA LYS A 544 7.93 -23.41 -18.49
C LYS A 544 8.96 -22.59 -17.74
N ARG A 545 9.31 -23.04 -16.55
CA ARG A 545 10.37 -22.42 -15.75
C ARG A 545 11.75 -22.91 -16.20
N GLY A 546 12.74 -22.01 -16.10
CA GLY A 546 14.15 -22.34 -16.29
C GLY A 546 14.79 -22.90 -15.01
N ASP A 547 16.10 -22.72 -14.90
CA ASP A 547 16.96 -23.41 -13.91
C ASP A 547 17.00 -22.73 -12.53
N TYR A 548 16.31 -21.59 -12.36
CA TYR A 548 16.26 -20.81 -11.13
C TYR A 548 14.85 -20.82 -10.50
N SER A 549 14.74 -20.40 -9.26
CA SER A 549 13.45 -20.12 -8.64
C SER A 549 12.74 -18.91 -9.29
N GLY A 550 13.53 -17.91 -9.69
CA GLY A 550 13.12 -16.75 -10.46
C GLY A 550 14.34 -15.87 -10.76
N ILE A 551 14.31 -15.19 -11.89
CA ILE A 551 15.31 -14.20 -12.31
C ILE A 551 14.57 -12.90 -12.61
N TYR A 552 14.46 -12.04 -11.60
CA TYR A 552 13.66 -10.81 -11.68
C TYR A 552 14.56 -9.62 -12.02
N VAL A 553 14.24 -8.97 -13.12
CA VAL A 553 15.03 -7.86 -13.67
C VAL A 553 14.18 -6.60 -13.66
N LEU A 554 14.72 -5.52 -13.07
CA LEU A 554 14.16 -4.18 -13.16
C LEU A 554 14.54 -3.55 -14.49
N GLU A 555 13.55 -3.20 -15.31
CA GLU A 555 13.70 -2.54 -16.60
C GLU A 555 12.79 -1.31 -16.69
N ASN A 556 12.89 -0.58 -17.78
CA ASN A 556 12.04 0.57 -18.05
C ASN A 556 10.99 0.27 -19.12
N VAL A 557 9.89 1.02 -19.01
CA VAL A 557 8.82 1.06 -20.00
C VAL A 557 8.31 2.49 -20.14
N SER A 558 7.85 2.84 -21.35
CA SER A 558 7.30 4.17 -21.67
C SER A 558 5.78 4.17 -21.86
N LYS A 559 5.10 3.10 -21.41
CA LYS A 559 3.65 2.94 -21.52
C LYS A 559 2.97 3.42 -20.24
N GLY A 560 1.85 4.09 -20.40
CA GLY A 560 1.05 4.61 -19.29
C GLY A 560 0.66 6.06 -19.53
N TYR A 561 -0.53 6.43 -19.08
CA TYR A 561 -1.02 7.80 -19.09
C TYR A 561 -2.18 7.98 -18.13
N SER A 562 -2.40 9.22 -17.72
CA SER A 562 -3.62 9.59 -17.01
C SER A 562 -4.10 10.95 -17.47
N TYR A 563 -5.41 11.18 -17.34
CA TYR A 563 -6.00 12.51 -17.48
C TYR A 563 -7.13 12.70 -16.48
N SER A 564 -7.37 13.95 -16.13
CA SER A 564 -8.54 14.34 -15.36
C SER A 564 -9.08 15.68 -15.86
N ALA A 565 -10.39 15.84 -15.76
CA ALA A 565 -11.08 17.10 -15.96
C ALA A 565 -11.95 17.36 -14.74
N SER A 566 -11.82 18.56 -14.16
CA SER A 566 -12.56 18.94 -12.97
C SER A 566 -13.25 20.29 -13.14
N VAL A 567 -14.40 20.44 -12.52
CA VAL A 567 -15.08 21.70 -12.32
C VAL A 567 -15.37 21.88 -10.84
N LYS A 568 -15.07 23.07 -10.32
CA LYS A 568 -15.30 23.45 -8.92
C LYS A 568 -16.02 24.79 -8.87
N ALA A 569 -16.99 24.91 -7.98
CA ALA A 569 -17.71 26.13 -7.66
C ALA A 569 -17.66 26.41 -6.16
N GLU A 570 -17.34 27.63 -5.77
CA GLU A 570 -17.25 28.07 -4.37
C GLU A 570 -17.97 29.41 -4.19
N LYS A 571 -18.83 29.47 -3.16
CA LYS A 571 -19.58 30.69 -2.82
C LYS A 571 -19.71 30.86 -1.32
N SER A 572 -19.33 32.03 -0.84
CA SER A 572 -19.60 32.48 0.53
C SER A 572 -20.75 33.47 0.50
N PHE A 573 -21.67 33.31 1.46
CA PHE A 573 -22.83 34.18 1.65
C PHE A 573 -22.65 35.03 2.91
N ASP A 574 -23.13 36.24 2.86
CA ASP A 574 -23.00 37.22 3.97
C ASP A 574 -23.65 36.74 5.28
N PHE A 575 -24.65 35.85 5.19
CA PHE A 575 -25.28 35.25 6.38
C PHE A 575 -24.47 34.08 7.00
N GLY A 576 -23.23 33.85 6.50
CA GLY A 576 -22.28 32.88 7.08
C GLY A 576 -22.36 31.49 6.52
N LEU A 577 -22.98 31.27 5.35
CA LEU A 577 -22.98 30.00 4.64
C LEU A 577 -21.84 29.96 3.60
N ASP A 578 -20.95 28.98 3.70
CA ASP A 578 -19.94 28.67 2.71
C ASP A 578 -20.33 27.38 1.97
N LEU A 579 -20.46 27.45 0.66
CA LEU A 579 -20.73 26.30 -0.21
C LEU A 579 -19.58 26.02 -1.15
N MET A 580 -19.23 24.74 -1.30
CA MET A 580 -18.31 24.27 -2.34
C MET A 580 -18.92 23.02 -2.98
N ALA A 581 -18.85 22.95 -4.32
CA ALA A 581 -19.19 21.76 -5.08
C ALA A 581 -18.12 21.51 -6.13
N SER A 582 -17.72 20.27 -6.30
CA SER A 582 -16.79 19.87 -7.35
C SER A 582 -17.18 18.53 -7.95
N TYR A 583 -16.89 18.40 -9.23
CA TYR A 583 -16.97 17.14 -9.97
C TYR A 583 -15.65 16.93 -10.72
N THR A 584 -15.14 15.71 -10.64
CA THR A 584 -13.94 15.30 -11.36
C THR A 584 -14.23 14.02 -12.14
N TYR A 585 -13.87 14.04 -13.42
CA TYR A 585 -13.78 12.85 -14.25
C TYR A 585 -12.32 12.53 -14.53
N GLY A 586 -11.93 11.25 -14.41
CA GLY A 586 -10.55 10.86 -14.62
C GLY A 586 -10.37 9.44 -15.16
N LEU A 587 -9.24 9.24 -15.82
CA LEU A 587 -8.78 7.92 -16.26
C LEU A 587 -7.27 7.81 -16.00
N SER A 588 -6.85 6.70 -15.43
CA SER A 588 -5.44 6.34 -15.27
C SER A 588 -5.19 4.93 -15.78
N LYS A 589 -4.23 4.79 -16.70
CA LYS A 589 -3.79 3.49 -17.25
C LYS A 589 -2.29 3.28 -17.01
N THR A 590 -1.94 2.08 -16.57
CA THR A 590 -0.56 1.64 -16.31
C THR A 590 -0.37 0.17 -16.67
N ILE A 591 0.86 -0.25 -16.88
CA ILE A 591 1.17 -1.67 -17.06
C ILE A 591 1.55 -2.38 -15.76
N ASN A 592 1.94 -1.62 -14.73
CA ASN A 592 2.30 -2.13 -13.41
C ASN A 592 1.80 -1.15 -12.33
N ASN A 593 1.29 -1.69 -11.23
CA ASN A 593 0.80 -0.87 -10.11
C ASN A 593 1.85 -0.65 -8.99
N GLY A 594 2.93 -1.43 -8.96
CA GLY A 594 4.02 -1.28 -7.99
C GLY A 594 3.56 -1.40 -6.53
N SER A 595 2.73 -2.38 -6.21
CA SER A 595 2.03 -2.48 -4.92
C SER A 595 2.81 -3.22 -3.82
N SER A 596 3.99 -3.79 -4.12
CA SER A 596 4.79 -4.58 -3.18
C SER A 596 6.21 -4.03 -3.02
N SER A 597 6.77 -4.13 -1.82
CA SER A 597 8.19 -3.89 -1.55
C SER A 597 9.11 -5.01 -2.08
N VAL A 598 8.56 -6.18 -2.41
CA VAL A 598 9.29 -7.33 -2.97
C VAL A 598 9.18 -7.29 -4.48
N VAL A 599 10.32 -7.27 -5.17
CA VAL A 599 10.39 -7.20 -6.65
C VAL A 599 9.66 -8.39 -7.29
N ALA A 600 9.89 -9.60 -6.82
CA ALA A 600 9.21 -10.80 -7.30
C ALA A 600 7.69 -10.71 -7.23
N SER A 601 7.15 -10.15 -6.13
CA SER A 601 5.71 -10.00 -5.93
C SER A 601 5.09 -9.00 -6.91
N ASN A 602 5.81 -7.96 -7.31
CA ASN A 602 5.32 -7.01 -8.31
C ASN A 602 5.15 -7.66 -9.69
N TRP A 603 5.87 -8.72 -9.98
CA TRP A 603 5.68 -9.53 -11.17
C TRP A 603 4.57 -10.58 -10.97
N GLN A 604 4.61 -11.35 -9.88
CA GLN A 604 3.70 -12.46 -9.60
C GLN A 604 2.23 -12.04 -9.46
N TYR A 605 1.98 -10.82 -8.99
CA TYR A 605 0.63 -10.29 -8.74
C TYR A 605 0.25 -9.14 -9.69
N ASN A 606 0.98 -8.99 -10.80
CA ASN A 606 0.57 -8.07 -11.87
C ASN A 606 -0.31 -8.82 -12.87
N TYR A 607 -1.61 -8.72 -12.72
CA TYR A 607 -2.59 -9.49 -13.46
C TYR A 607 -2.56 -9.17 -14.97
N THR A 608 -2.48 -10.24 -15.77
CA THR A 608 -2.39 -10.22 -17.24
C THR A 608 -3.03 -11.48 -17.83
N HIS A 609 -3.46 -11.42 -19.08
CA HIS A 609 -3.89 -12.61 -19.81
C HIS A 609 -2.86 -13.09 -20.83
N GLY A 610 -1.84 -12.30 -21.10
CA GLY A 610 -0.78 -12.58 -22.08
C GLY A 610 0.55 -12.99 -21.46
N ASN A 611 1.62 -12.43 -21.99
CA ASN A 611 2.97 -12.63 -21.48
C ASN A 611 3.22 -11.73 -20.26
N PRO A 612 3.49 -12.28 -19.07
CA PRO A 612 3.67 -11.48 -17.85
C PRO A 612 4.90 -10.55 -17.89
N ASN A 613 5.85 -10.83 -18.79
CA ASN A 613 6.99 -9.95 -19.06
C ASN A 613 6.67 -8.79 -20.01
N SER A 614 5.48 -8.79 -20.62
CA SER A 614 4.96 -7.72 -21.49
C SER A 614 3.45 -7.50 -21.25
N PRO A 615 3.05 -7.14 -20.01
CA PRO A 615 1.65 -7.00 -19.65
C PRO A 615 0.97 -5.89 -20.45
N GLU A 616 -0.34 -6.01 -20.57
CA GLU A 616 -1.18 -5.06 -21.29
C GLU A 616 -1.32 -3.75 -20.53
N LEU A 617 -1.54 -2.66 -21.27
CA LEU A 617 -1.89 -1.37 -20.71
C LEU A 617 -3.36 -1.39 -20.25
N ALA A 618 -3.60 -1.40 -18.96
CA ALA A 618 -4.92 -1.48 -18.36
C ALA A 618 -5.13 -0.37 -17.31
N LYS A 619 -6.36 -0.22 -16.83
CA LYS A 619 -6.69 0.74 -15.77
C LYS A 619 -5.81 0.49 -14.54
N SER A 620 -5.37 1.57 -13.92
CA SER A 620 -4.61 1.54 -12.67
C SER A 620 -5.50 1.07 -11.51
N ASN A 621 -4.90 0.48 -10.48
CA ASN A 621 -5.58 0.18 -9.22
C ASN A 621 -6.17 1.42 -8.52
N PHE A 622 -5.68 2.61 -8.86
CA PHE A 622 -6.10 3.89 -8.31
C PHE A 622 -7.07 4.65 -9.21
N ASN A 623 -7.62 3.98 -10.24
CA ASN A 623 -8.53 4.61 -11.18
C ASN A 623 -9.91 4.78 -10.56
N ILE A 624 -10.30 6.02 -10.29
CA ILE A 624 -11.64 6.42 -9.87
C ILE A 624 -12.21 7.32 -10.95
N PRO A 625 -13.08 6.80 -11.86
CA PRO A 625 -13.55 7.55 -13.01
C PRO A 625 -14.35 8.79 -12.67
N HIS A 626 -15.20 8.73 -11.65
CA HIS A 626 -16.08 9.81 -11.28
C HIS A 626 -15.99 10.10 -9.78
N GLN A 627 -15.84 11.38 -9.45
CA GLN A 627 -15.83 11.85 -8.07
C GLN A 627 -16.63 13.14 -7.95
N VAL A 628 -17.53 13.19 -7.00
CA VAL A 628 -18.33 14.36 -6.59
C VAL A 628 -17.98 14.72 -5.16
N MET A 629 -17.75 15.98 -4.88
CA MET A 629 -17.59 16.48 -3.53
C MET A 629 -18.44 17.73 -3.34
N VAL A 630 -19.26 17.76 -2.29
CA VAL A 630 -20.05 18.93 -1.91
C VAL A 630 -19.82 19.19 -0.44
N SER A 631 -19.51 20.43 -0.08
CA SER A 631 -19.46 20.86 1.31
C SER A 631 -20.31 22.11 1.54
N ALA A 632 -20.99 22.13 2.69
CA ALA A 632 -21.77 23.26 3.16
C ALA A 632 -21.39 23.53 4.61
N TYR A 633 -20.87 24.71 4.91
CA TYR A 633 -20.56 25.14 6.27
C TYR A 633 -21.39 26.35 6.64
N GLN A 634 -22.21 26.24 7.66
CA GLN A 634 -22.94 27.35 8.25
C GLN A 634 -22.21 27.84 9.50
N HIS A 635 -21.80 29.09 9.47
CA HIS A 635 -21.17 29.79 10.57
C HIS A 635 -22.23 30.69 11.26
N ILE A 636 -22.50 30.45 12.54
CA ILE A 636 -23.43 31.24 13.33
C ILE A 636 -22.63 32.00 14.39
N ASN A 637 -22.58 33.30 14.26
CA ASN A 637 -21.93 34.16 15.23
C ASN A 637 -22.99 34.65 16.23
N TRP A 638 -22.86 34.29 17.52
CA TRP A 638 -23.79 34.63 18.60
C TRP A 638 -23.49 36.01 19.21
N ASN A 639 -22.42 36.67 18.80
CA ASN A 639 -22.09 38.01 19.26
C ASN A 639 -22.83 39.06 18.43
N HIS A 640 -23.94 39.56 18.94
CA HIS A 640 -24.75 40.57 18.28
C HIS A 640 -24.25 42.03 18.51
N ASN A 641 -23.21 42.24 19.35
CA ASN A 641 -22.65 43.55 19.63
C ASN A 641 -21.41 43.84 18.80
N PRO A 642 -21.40 44.87 17.93
CA PRO A 642 -20.25 45.17 17.05
C PRO A 642 -18.94 45.56 17.78
N GLY A 643 -18.93 45.76 19.07
CA GLY A 643 -17.78 46.13 19.89
C GLY A 643 -17.18 44.97 20.74
N ARG A 644 -17.73 43.78 20.69
CA ARG A 644 -17.16 42.61 21.40
C ARG A 644 -16.17 41.86 20.55
N THR A 645 -14.91 41.86 20.96
CA THR A 645 -13.78 41.14 20.31
C THR A 645 -13.71 39.65 20.68
N ILE A 646 -14.72 39.12 21.42
CA ILE A 646 -14.74 37.72 21.88
C ILE A 646 -15.61 36.91 20.94
N ASP A 647 -15.00 35.97 20.20
CA ASP A 647 -15.73 35.03 19.36
C ASP A 647 -16.59 34.08 20.20
N ASN A 648 -17.85 33.98 19.81
CA ASN A 648 -18.79 32.98 20.29
C ASN A 648 -19.52 32.43 19.06
N LYS A 649 -18.97 31.34 18.49
CA LYS A 649 -19.27 30.90 17.13
C LYS A 649 -19.59 29.42 17.09
N THR A 650 -20.73 29.05 16.48
CA THR A 650 -21.05 27.67 16.11
C THR A 650 -20.78 27.48 14.64
N THR A 651 -20.13 26.37 14.29
CA THR A 651 -19.96 25.92 12.90
C THR A 651 -20.70 24.59 12.72
N ILE A 652 -21.55 24.51 11.71
CA ILE A 652 -22.22 23.28 11.29
C ILE A 652 -21.76 22.99 9.86
N GLY A 653 -21.12 21.84 9.63
CA GLY A 653 -20.61 21.42 8.34
C GLY A 653 -21.25 20.12 7.86
N LEU A 654 -21.63 20.08 6.60
CA LEU A 654 -22.03 18.86 5.90
C LEU A 654 -21.07 18.65 4.75
N ILE A 655 -20.49 17.45 4.66
CA ILE A 655 -19.55 17.08 3.61
C ILE A 655 -20.05 15.80 2.94
N TYR A 656 -20.49 15.95 1.70
CA TYR A 656 -20.85 14.81 0.84
C TYR A 656 -19.68 14.43 -0.06
N THR A 657 -19.37 13.13 -0.10
CA THR A 657 -18.46 12.53 -1.07
C THR A 657 -19.15 11.40 -1.80
N GLY A 658 -19.23 11.51 -3.12
CA GLY A 658 -19.72 10.45 -4.00
C GLY A 658 -18.64 10.08 -5.00
N ASN A 659 -18.35 8.79 -5.15
CA ASN A 659 -17.36 8.31 -6.12
C ASN A 659 -17.72 6.95 -6.70
N SER A 660 -17.22 6.69 -7.90
CA SER A 660 -17.19 5.33 -8.44
C SER A 660 -16.50 4.43 -7.43
N GLY A 661 -17.06 3.26 -7.18
CA GLY A 661 -16.43 2.26 -6.31
C GLY A 661 -15.06 1.84 -6.79
N SER A 662 -14.37 1.07 -5.98
CA SER A 662 -13.03 0.54 -6.30
C SER A 662 -13.02 -0.29 -7.58
N PRO A 663 -11.99 -0.20 -8.42
CA PRO A 663 -11.87 -1.06 -9.59
C PRO A 663 -11.65 -2.52 -9.19
N TYR A 664 -12.13 -3.46 -10.00
CA TYR A 664 -11.94 -4.87 -9.75
C TYR A 664 -11.46 -5.65 -10.97
N SER A 665 -10.83 -6.80 -10.70
CA SER A 665 -10.37 -7.76 -11.70
C SER A 665 -10.89 -9.14 -11.38
N ILE A 666 -11.14 -9.95 -12.40
CA ILE A 666 -11.49 -11.37 -12.23
C ILE A 666 -10.37 -12.23 -12.81
N TYR A 667 -9.85 -13.13 -12.01
CA TYR A 667 -8.72 -13.99 -12.34
C TYR A 667 -9.03 -15.47 -12.05
N VAL A 668 -8.19 -16.36 -12.56
CA VAL A 668 -8.22 -17.80 -12.20
C VAL A 668 -7.25 -18.03 -11.06
N ASN A 669 -7.73 -18.59 -9.96
CA ASN A 669 -6.87 -18.92 -8.81
C ASN A 669 -6.02 -20.14 -9.14
N GLY A 670 -4.74 -19.94 -9.35
CA GLY A 670 -3.74 -20.93 -9.71
C GLY A 670 -2.81 -20.43 -10.81
N ASP A 671 -1.82 -21.24 -11.15
CA ASP A 671 -0.88 -21.01 -12.26
C ASP A 671 -1.45 -21.71 -13.50
N LEU A 672 -2.20 -20.97 -14.31
CA LEU A 672 -2.93 -21.53 -15.46
C LEU A 672 -2.01 -21.76 -16.65
N ASN A 673 -1.05 -20.87 -16.84
CA ASN A 673 -0.18 -20.83 -18.01
C ASN A 673 1.23 -21.43 -17.76
N GLY A 674 1.55 -21.83 -16.53
CA GLY A 674 2.82 -22.48 -16.17
C GLY A 674 3.99 -21.51 -15.94
N ASP A 675 3.75 -20.20 -15.79
CA ASP A 675 4.78 -19.19 -15.58
C ASP A 675 5.28 -19.10 -14.12
N GLY A 676 4.51 -19.66 -13.18
CA GLY A 676 4.77 -19.61 -11.74
C GLY A 676 4.18 -18.40 -11.04
N GLY A 677 3.41 -17.59 -11.74
CA GLY A 677 2.58 -16.51 -11.19
C GLY A 677 1.22 -17.00 -10.70
N TYR A 678 0.48 -16.10 -10.05
CA TYR A 678 -0.92 -16.28 -9.67
C TYR A 678 -1.72 -15.08 -10.19
N ASN A 679 -1.47 -14.71 -11.44
CA ASN A 679 -1.85 -13.45 -12.05
C ASN A 679 -2.65 -13.63 -13.34
N ASP A 680 -3.17 -14.84 -13.61
CA ASP A 680 -3.89 -15.16 -14.81
C ASP A 680 -5.30 -14.56 -14.83
N LEU A 681 -5.52 -13.50 -15.59
CA LEU A 681 -6.86 -12.95 -15.84
C LEU A 681 -7.74 -14.01 -16.51
N MET A 682 -9.01 -14.09 -16.09
CA MET A 682 -9.92 -15.11 -16.58
C MET A 682 -10.30 -14.84 -18.06
N TYR A 683 -10.26 -15.87 -18.89
CA TYR A 683 -10.96 -15.89 -20.16
C TYR A 683 -12.46 -16.11 -19.89
N ILE A 684 -13.33 -15.40 -20.56
CA ILE A 684 -14.79 -15.45 -20.41
C ILE A 684 -15.37 -16.36 -21.49
N PRO A 685 -15.50 -17.67 -21.25
CA PRO A 685 -15.91 -18.60 -22.30
C PRO A 685 -17.38 -18.39 -22.70
N THR A 686 -17.71 -18.75 -23.92
CA THR A 686 -19.08 -18.93 -24.37
C THR A 686 -19.67 -20.19 -23.73
N ASP A 687 -20.99 -20.36 -23.78
CA ASP A 687 -21.64 -21.56 -23.23
C ASP A 687 -21.18 -22.84 -23.97
N ALA A 688 -20.99 -22.76 -25.30
CA ALA A 688 -20.46 -23.88 -26.09
C ALA A 688 -19.01 -24.26 -25.67
N GLU A 689 -18.19 -23.26 -25.35
CA GLU A 689 -16.83 -23.51 -24.82
C GLU A 689 -16.84 -24.12 -23.42
N VAL A 690 -17.78 -23.74 -22.56
CA VAL A 690 -17.96 -24.38 -21.24
C VAL A 690 -18.37 -25.84 -21.42
N ASP A 691 -19.29 -26.14 -22.35
CA ASP A 691 -19.67 -27.50 -22.65
C ASP A 691 -18.49 -28.34 -23.19
N ALA A 692 -17.67 -27.75 -24.05
CA ALA A 692 -16.44 -28.39 -24.55
C ALA A 692 -15.41 -28.63 -23.41
N MET A 693 -15.26 -27.71 -22.46
CA MET A 693 -14.43 -27.89 -21.26
C MET A 693 -14.91 -29.07 -20.40
N VAL A 694 -16.23 -29.18 -20.20
CA VAL A 694 -16.85 -30.30 -19.46
C VAL A 694 -16.61 -31.60 -20.18
N ALA A 695 -16.94 -31.67 -21.49
CA ALA A 695 -16.77 -32.86 -22.32
C ALA A 695 -15.30 -33.34 -22.38
N LYS A 696 -14.36 -32.42 -22.40
CA LYS A 696 -12.92 -32.71 -22.34
C LYS A 696 -12.45 -33.16 -20.95
N GLY A 697 -13.30 -33.05 -19.93
CA GLY A 697 -12.98 -33.41 -18.55
C GLY A 697 -12.02 -32.44 -17.86
N LEU A 698 -12.04 -31.16 -18.27
CA LEU A 698 -11.23 -30.10 -17.63
C LEU A 698 -11.75 -29.73 -16.23
N PHE A 699 -13.05 -29.98 -15.96
CA PHE A 699 -13.55 -29.79 -14.60
C PHE A 699 -13.26 -31.01 -13.73
N VAL A 700 -12.74 -30.75 -12.52
CA VAL A 700 -12.43 -31.76 -11.52
C VAL A 700 -13.61 -31.88 -10.56
N PRO A 701 -14.17 -33.09 -10.29
CA PRO A 701 -15.29 -33.22 -9.37
C PRO A 701 -14.90 -32.78 -7.97
N VAL A 702 -15.82 -32.13 -7.26
CA VAL A 702 -15.68 -31.82 -5.84
C VAL A 702 -16.13 -33.02 -5.05
N THR A 703 -15.27 -33.53 -4.15
CA THR A 703 -15.52 -34.71 -3.39
C THR A 703 -15.42 -34.48 -1.90
N ASN A 704 -16.20 -35.20 -1.14
CA ASN A 704 -16.16 -35.17 0.33
C ASN A 704 -14.94 -35.94 0.83
N LYS A 705 -14.09 -35.29 1.61
CA LYS A 705 -12.84 -35.85 2.15
C LYS A 705 -13.08 -37.07 3.07
N LYS A 706 -14.22 -37.10 3.78
CA LYS A 706 -14.52 -38.17 4.76
C LYS A 706 -15.18 -39.41 4.12
N THR A 707 -16.02 -39.16 3.11
CA THR A 707 -16.85 -40.20 2.52
C THR A 707 -16.42 -40.60 1.13
N GLY A 708 -15.60 -39.86 0.45
CA GLY A 708 -15.26 -40.05 -0.96
C GLY A 708 -16.39 -39.73 -1.93
N ALA A 709 -17.57 -39.34 -1.44
CA ALA A 709 -18.72 -39.04 -2.27
C ALA A 709 -18.50 -37.76 -3.10
N VAL A 710 -18.95 -37.81 -4.35
CA VAL A 710 -18.98 -36.62 -5.21
C VAL A 710 -20.07 -35.69 -4.71
N THR A 711 -19.69 -34.47 -4.34
CA THR A 711 -20.61 -33.42 -3.86
C THR A 711 -21.02 -32.47 -5.00
N LYS A 712 -20.19 -32.38 -6.05
CA LYS A 712 -20.48 -31.58 -7.24
C LYS A 712 -19.78 -32.22 -8.46
N THR A 713 -20.55 -32.60 -9.45
CA THR A 713 -20.00 -33.22 -10.68
C THR A 713 -19.40 -32.16 -11.62
N PRO A 714 -18.56 -32.54 -12.60
CA PRO A 714 -18.12 -31.64 -13.67
C PRO A 714 -19.26 -30.95 -14.42
N GLU A 715 -20.32 -31.68 -14.74
CA GLU A 715 -21.50 -31.16 -15.45
C GLU A 715 -22.24 -30.12 -14.61
N GLN A 716 -22.46 -30.40 -13.33
CA GLN A 716 -23.07 -29.45 -12.39
C GLN A 716 -22.22 -28.16 -12.26
N GLN A 717 -20.89 -28.32 -12.22
CA GLN A 717 -19.99 -27.13 -12.19
C GLN A 717 -20.07 -26.32 -13.47
N GLY A 718 -20.16 -26.97 -14.64
CA GLY A 718 -20.33 -26.32 -15.94
C GLY A 718 -21.63 -25.49 -16.00
N GLU A 719 -22.76 -26.09 -15.55
CA GLU A 719 -24.06 -25.39 -15.53
C GLU A 719 -24.04 -24.19 -14.57
N ASP A 720 -23.54 -24.38 -13.35
CA ASP A 720 -23.42 -23.27 -12.39
C ASP A 720 -22.49 -22.16 -12.91
N PHE A 721 -21.43 -22.52 -13.62
CA PHE A 721 -20.52 -21.55 -14.23
C PHE A 721 -21.20 -20.77 -15.36
N LYS A 722 -21.96 -21.43 -16.24
CA LYS A 722 -22.77 -20.76 -17.29
C LYS A 722 -23.80 -19.81 -16.67
N GLN A 723 -24.46 -20.21 -15.58
CA GLN A 723 -25.39 -19.36 -14.85
C GLN A 723 -24.70 -18.10 -14.30
N TRP A 724 -23.53 -18.28 -13.66
CA TRP A 724 -22.73 -17.16 -13.16
C TRP A 724 -22.29 -16.23 -14.28
N LEU A 725 -21.75 -16.78 -15.37
CA LEU A 725 -21.34 -16.03 -16.55
C LEU A 725 -22.50 -15.20 -17.17
N SER A 726 -23.74 -15.63 -17.00
CA SER A 726 -24.94 -14.92 -17.51
C SER A 726 -25.48 -13.89 -16.52
N SER A 727 -25.19 -14.03 -15.21
CA SER A 727 -25.68 -13.14 -14.16
C SER A 727 -24.83 -11.88 -14.01
N GLU A 728 -23.52 -11.97 -14.26
CA GLU A 728 -22.58 -10.88 -14.08
C GLU A 728 -22.67 -9.86 -15.21
N LYS A 729 -22.91 -8.59 -14.86
CA LYS A 729 -23.13 -7.49 -15.82
C LYS A 729 -22.00 -7.32 -16.83
N TYR A 730 -20.76 -7.31 -16.36
CA TYR A 730 -19.59 -7.18 -17.22
C TYR A 730 -19.40 -8.44 -18.07
N VAL A 731 -19.46 -9.61 -17.44
CA VAL A 731 -19.15 -10.92 -18.02
C VAL A 731 -20.08 -11.25 -19.18
N LYS A 732 -21.39 -11.06 -19.01
CA LYS A 732 -22.38 -11.39 -20.05
C LYS A 732 -22.19 -10.64 -21.35
N ASN A 733 -21.58 -9.43 -21.30
CA ASN A 733 -21.34 -8.57 -22.46
C ASN A 733 -19.96 -8.79 -23.09
N HIS A 734 -19.08 -9.62 -22.49
CA HIS A 734 -17.69 -9.82 -22.94
C HIS A 734 -17.37 -11.31 -23.16
N ARG A 735 -18.38 -12.14 -23.53
CA ARG A 735 -18.17 -13.56 -23.86
C ARG A 735 -17.19 -13.71 -25.04
N GLY A 736 -16.28 -14.68 -24.94
CA GLY A 736 -15.23 -14.92 -25.94
C GLY A 736 -14.05 -13.96 -25.82
N GLN A 737 -13.93 -13.21 -24.72
CA GLN A 737 -12.86 -12.24 -24.47
C GLN A 737 -12.16 -12.50 -23.13
N TYR A 738 -10.98 -11.92 -22.93
CA TYR A 738 -10.34 -11.91 -21.62
C TYR A 738 -10.88 -10.80 -20.73
N PHE A 739 -10.91 -11.03 -19.43
CA PHE A 739 -10.96 -9.92 -18.50
C PHE A 739 -9.74 -9.01 -18.70
N GLU A 740 -9.98 -7.71 -18.70
CA GLU A 740 -8.92 -6.74 -18.55
C GLU A 740 -8.66 -6.50 -17.04
N ARG A 741 -7.43 -6.17 -16.67
CA ARG A 741 -7.14 -5.74 -15.30
C ARG A 741 -7.94 -4.47 -14.98
N ASN A 742 -8.63 -4.48 -13.81
CA ASN A 742 -9.47 -3.36 -13.39
C ASN A 742 -10.53 -2.96 -14.41
N CYS A 743 -11.15 -3.97 -15.03
CA CYS A 743 -12.08 -3.82 -16.15
C CYS A 743 -13.31 -2.98 -15.81
N ASP A 744 -13.84 -3.09 -14.58
CA ASP A 744 -15.03 -2.40 -14.11
C ASP A 744 -14.82 -1.89 -12.67
N ASN A 745 -15.76 -1.13 -12.15
CA ASN A 745 -15.75 -0.58 -10.81
C ASN A 745 -16.89 -1.18 -9.99
N GLU A 746 -16.70 -1.31 -8.69
CA GLU A 746 -17.76 -1.60 -7.74
C GLU A 746 -18.83 -0.53 -7.76
N ASP A 747 -19.94 -0.79 -7.06
CA ASP A 747 -21.08 0.12 -6.99
C ASP A 747 -20.65 1.51 -6.46
N TRP A 748 -21.39 2.52 -6.86
CA TRP A 748 -21.17 3.90 -6.47
C TRP A 748 -21.23 4.05 -4.95
N GLU A 749 -20.21 4.68 -4.37
CA GLU A 749 -20.12 4.97 -2.95
C GLU A 749 -20.63 6.36 -2.64
N ASN A 750 -21.51 6.46 -1.64
CA ASN A 750 -22.06 7.72 -1.14
C ASN A 750 -21.75 7.85 0.35
N ARG A 751 -21.14 8.96 0.75
CA ARG A 751 -20.85 9.27 2.14
C ARG A 751 -21.21 10.72 2.44
N LEU A 752 -21.95 10.95 3.51
CA LEU A 752 -22.20 12.26 4.10
C LEU A 752 -21.61 12.28 5.50
N ASP A 753 -20.75 13.24 5.77
CA ASP A 753 -20.17 13.47 7.09
C ASP A 753 -20.77 14.75 7.68
N LEU A 754 -21.03 14.77 8.99
CA LEU A 754 -21.54 15.90 9.74
C LEU A 754 -20.49 16.39 10.73
N HIS A 755 -20.22 17.67 10.70
CA HIS A 755 -19.36 18.36 11.65
C HIS A 755 -20.15 19.42 12.41
N VAL A 756 -20.04 19.45 13.73
CA VAL A 756 -20.61 20.51 14.57
C VAL A 756 -19.57 20.91 15.60
N ASP A 757 -19.20 22.18 15.63
CA ASP A 757 -18.33 22.70 16.68
C ASP A 757 -18.85 24.02 17.22
N HIS A 758 -18.53 24.27 18.49
CA HIS A 758 -18.78 25.54 19.14
C HIS A 758 -17.51 26.07 19.82
N LYS A 759 -17.17 27.30 19.48
CA LYS A 759 -16.01 28.03 20.00
C LYS A 759 -16.47 29.09 20.99
N PHE A 760 -16.11 28.90 22.26
CA PHE A 760 -16.40 29.83 23.36
C PHE A 760 -15.15 30.72 23.60
N GLY A 761 -15.28 32.03 23.43
CA GLY A 761 -14.26 32.99 23.84
C GLY A 761 -14.54 33.52 25.25
N PHE A 762 -13.49 33.65 26.04
CA PHE A 762 -13.57 34.25 27.39
C PHE A 762 -12.30 35.06 27.71
N LYS A 763 -12.42 36.06 28.56
CA LYS A 763 -11.30 36.87 29.05
C LYS A 763 -10.62 36.18 30.23
N TRP A 764 -9.27 36.04 30.12
CA TRP A 764 -8.43 35.62 31.24
C TRP A 764 -7.31 36.63 31.40
N GLY A 765 -7.45 37.51 32.39
CA GLY A 765 -6.58 38.68 32.52
C GLY A 765 -6.80 39.69 31.37
N LYS A 766 -5.73 40.01 30.65
CA LYS A 766 -5.77 40.90 29.46
C LYS A 766 -6.05 40.16 28.17
N ASP A 767 -5.91 38.82 28.15
CA ASP A 767 -5.95 38.00 26.95
C ASP A 767 -7.31 37.34 26.75
N ILE A 768 -7.66 37.08 25.49
CA ILE A 768 -8.81 36.29 25.09
C ILE A 768 -8.36 34.85 24.90
N ARG A 769 -9.04 33.93 25.57
CA ARG A 769 -8.84 32.49 25.48
C ARG A 769 -10.05 31.85 24.84
N TYR A 770 -9.87 30.66 24.25
CA TYR A 770 -10.93 29.95 23.55
C TYR A 770 -11.01 28.52 24.00
N ILE A 771 -12.21 28.04 24.30
CA ILE A 771 -12.56 26.63 24.41
C ILE A 771 -13.39 26.28 23.19
N GLN A 772 -12.99 25.24 22.46
CA GLN A 772 -13.75 24.68 21.34
C GLN A 772 -14.14 23.25 21.68
N ILE A 773 -15.42 22.94 21.51
CA ILE A 773 -15.98 21.59 21.67
C ILE A 773 -16.60 21.24 20.34
N GLY A 774 -16.26 20.06 19.80
CA GLY A 774 -16.76 19.60 18.51
C GLY A 774 -17.23 18.16 18.53
N LEU A 775 -18.12 17.85 17.61
CA LEU A 775 -18.63 16.52 17.31
C LEU A 775 -18.53 16.32 15.80
N ASP A 776 -17.81 15.29 15.39
CA ASP A 776 -17.78 14.79 14.02
C ASP A 776 -18.57 13.48 13.94
N ILE A 777 -19.46 13.35 12.96
CA ILE A 777 -20.16 12.10 12.65
C ILE A 777 -19.76 11.69 11.24
N ILE A 778 -18.86 10.73 11.17
CA ILE A 778 -18.38 10.17 9.91
C ILE A 778 -19.37 9.13 9.41
N ASN A 779 -19.69 9.14 8.13
CA ASN A 779 -20.70 8.30 7.50
C ASN A 779 -22.11 8.52 8.12
N PHE A 780 -22.48 9.78 8.32
CA PHE A 780 -23.80 10.19 8.83
C PHE A 780 -24.95 9.64 7.98
N THR A 781 -24.74 9.39 6.68
CA THR A 781 -25.64 8.66 5.78
C THR A 781 -26.20 7.38 6.40
N LYS A 782 -25.35 6.62 7.09
CA LYS A 782 -25.72 5.34 7.71
C LYS A 782 -26.65 5.49 8.91
N MET A 783 -26.60 6.63 9.61
CA MET A 783 -27.57 6.96 10.66
C MET A 783 -28.95 7.28 10.08
N LEU A 784 -28.99 7.88 8.88
CA LEU A 784 -30.22 8.23 8.20
C LEU A 784 -30.89 7.00 7.59
N ASN A 785 -30.10 6.09 7.03
CA ASN A 785 -30.60 4.84 6.42
C ASN A 785 -29.55 3.73 6.51
N LYS A 786 -29.92 2.59 7.10
CA LYS A 786 -29.05 1.42 7.29
C LYS A 786 -28.44 0.82 6.01
N LYS A 787 -29.02 1.12 4.84
CA LYS A 787 -28.56 0.66 3.52
C LYS A 787 -27.54 1.59 2.86
N TRP A 788 -27.46 2.85 3.30
CA TRP A 788 -26.58 3.86 2.71
C TRP A 788 -25.16 3.78 3.30
N GLY A 789 -24.17 4.32 2.59
CA GLY A 789 -22.81 4.47 3.08
C GLY A 789 -22.04 3.17 3.33
N ALA A 790 -22.43 2.06 2.66
CA ALA A 790 -21.63 0.84 2.70
C ALA A 790 -20.45 0.94 1.74
N THR A 791 -19.28 0.48 2.18
CA THR A 791 -18.03 0.48 1.40
C THR A 791 -17.61 -0.95 1.13
N LEU A 792 -17.49 -1.33 -0.14
CA LEU A 792 -17.19 -2.70 -0.57
C LEU A 792 -15.70 -3.08 -0.43
N SER A 793 -14.78 -2.13 -0.45
CA SER A 793 -13.36 -2.39 -0.23
C SER A 793 -12.63 -1.16 0.31
N GLN A 794 -11.52 -1.38 1.01
CA GLN A 794 -10.61 -0.34 1.47
C GLN A 794 -9.34 -0.19 0.66
N GLY A 795 -8.98 -1.18 -0.13
CA GLY A 795 -7.69 -1.25 -0.80
C GLY A 795 -7.58 -0.45 -2.09
N GLY A 796 -8.64 0.22 -2.50
CA GLY A 796 -8.70 0.91 -3.79
C GLY A 796 -8.81 -0.01 -5.01
N PHE A 797 -8.81 -1.34 -4.81
CA PHE A 797 -8.96 -2.35 -5.87
C PHE A 797 -9.36 -3.71 -5.28
N ASN A 798 -10.06 -4.52 -6.08
CA ASN A 798 -10.54 -5.85 -5.68
C ASN A 798 -10.13 -6.91 -6.70
N TYR A 799 -9.88 -8.13 -6.20
CA TYR A 799 -9.58 -9.30 -7.02
C TYR A 799 -10.53 -10.42 -6.67
N TYR A 800 -11.25 -10.93 -7.68
CA TYR A 800 -12.22 -12.01 -7.51
C TYR A 800 -11.81 -13.22 -8.33
N SER A 801 -11.98 -14.41 -7.74
CA SER A 801 -11.64 -15.68 -8.37
C SER A 801 -12.80 -16.67 -8.25
N PRO A 802 -13.72 -16.69 -9.21
CA PRO A 802 -14.81 -17.67 -9.26
C PRO A 802 -14.32 -19.06 -9.62
N LEU A 803 -13.20 -19.16 -10.32
CA LEU A 803 -12.65 -20.36 -10.91
C LEU A 803 -11.24 -20.62 -10.39
N SER A 804 -10.99 -21.83 -9.93
CA SER A 804 -9.64 -22.28 -9.55
C SER A 804 -9.12 -23.28 -10.57
N TYR A 805 -7.80 -23.26 -10.82
CA TYR A 805 -7.11 -24.22 -11.68
C TYR A 805 -5.86 -24.76 -10.97
N GLY A 806 -5.60 -26.06 -11.13
CA GLY A 806 -4.41 -26.68 -10.58
C GLY A 806 -4.61 -28.16 -10.21
N SER A 807 -3.69 -28.69 -9.43
CA SER A 807 -3.73 -30.06 -8.95
C SER A 807 -4.71 -30.17 -7.78
N MET A 808 -5.95 -30.57 -8.10
CA MET A 808 -7.04 -30.70 -7.12
C MET A 808 -7.04 -32.08 -6.49
N LYS A 809 -7.33 -32.17 -5.18
CA LYS A 809 -7.50 -33.42 -4.46
C LYS A 809 -8.87 -34.01 -4.75
N VAL A 810 -8.90 -35.29 -5.13
CA VAL A 810 -10.13 -36.06 -5.38
C VAL A 810 -10.12 -37.27 -4.45
N TYR A 811 -11.18 -37.43 -3.69
CA TYR A 811 -11.35 -38.56 -2.76
C TYR A 811 -12.30 -39.57 -3.33
N LYS A 812 -11.94 -40.86 -3.27
CA LYS A 812 -12.77 -41.98 -3.76
C LYS A 812 -12.71 -43.14 -2.77
N VAL A 813 -13.81 -43.89 -2.67
CA VAL A 813 -13.81 -45.17 -1.91
C VAL A 813 -13.16 -46.21 -2.81
N ASN A 814 -12.14 -46.91 -2.30
CA ASN A 814 -11.48 -48.03 -2.99
C ASN A 814 -12.27 -49.36 -2.80
N ASN A 815 -11.82 -50.41 -3.43
CA ASN A 815 -12.47 -51.75 -3.36
C ASN A 815 -12.48 -52.33 -1.96
N ALA A 816 -11.63 -51.84 -1.06
CA ALA A 816 -11.58 -52.25 0.36
C ALA A 816 -12.46 -51.37 1.27
N GLY A 817 -13.27 -50.47 0.72
CA GLY A 817 -14.14 -49.59 1.46
C GLY A 817 -13.43 -48.35 2.08
N ALA A 818 -12.13 -48.19 1.84
CA ALA A 818 -11.36 -47.05 2.38
C ALA A 818 -11.41 -45.88 1.44
N VAL A 819 -11.48 -44.66 2.02
CA VAL A 819 -11.37 -43.40 1.25
C VAL A 819 -9.91 -43.12 0.91
N VAL A 820 -9.60 -43.09 -0.39
CA VAL A 820 -8.26 -42.82 -0.91
C VAL A 820 -8.22 -41.47 -1.61
N GLU A 821 -7.11 -40.72 -1.42
CA GLU A 821 -6.84 -39.47 -2.09
C GLU A 821 -6.12 -39.72 -3.42
N SER A 822 -6.54 -38.98 -4.45
CA SER A 822 -5.81 -38.85 -5.71
C SER A 822 -5.76 -37.38 -6.11
N LYS A 823 -4.90 -37.05 -7.05
CA LYS A 823 -4.80 -35.66 -7.59
C LYS A 823 -5.21 -35.69 -9.06
N LYS A 824 -5.96 -34.66 -9.46
CA LYS A 824 -6.32 -34.41 -10.86
C LYS A 824 -6.12 -32.92 -11.15
N THR A 825 -5.40 -32.62 -12.22
CA THR A 825 -5.23 -31.22 -12.66
C THR A 825 -6.45 -30.80 -13.48
N GLY A 826 -6.96 -29.60 -13.20
CA GLY A 826 -8.10 -29.02 -13.92
C GLY A 826 -8.76 -27.90 -13.13
N TYR A 827 -9.95 -27.52 -13.61
CA TYR A 827 -10.75 -26.46 -13.02
C TYR A 827 -11.68 -26.95 -11.90
N GLN A 828 -11.95 -26.07 -10.95
CA GLN A 828 -13.11 -26.17 -10.06
C GLN A 828 -13.82 -24.82 -10.00
N PHE A 829 -15.14 -24.84 -10.22
CA PHE A 829 -15.99 -23.66 -10.03
C PHE A 829 -16.53 -23.66 -8.60
N THR A 830 -16.08 -22.66 -7.82
CA THR A 830 -16.36 -22.59 -6.37
C THR A 830 -17.31 -21.46 -6.02
N ASN A 831 -17.67 -20.62 -6.99
CA ASN A 831 -18.49 -19.46 -6.76
C ASN A 831 -19.99 -19.73 -6.82
N LYS A 832 -20.76 -18.98 -6.02
CA LYS A 832 -22.22 -19.01 -5.98
C LYS A 832 -22.88 -17.73 -6.53
N GLY A 833 -22.08 -16.71 -6.85
CA GLY A 833 -22.54 -15.41 -7.34
C GLY A 833 -21.51 -14.30 -7.06
N SER A 834 -21.57 -13.19 -7.80
CA SER A 834 -20.59 -12.11 -7.68
C SER A 834 -20.58 -11.43 -6.30
N TYR A 835 -21.74 -11.31 -5.68
CA TYR A 835 -21.85 -10.72 -4.35
C TYR A 835 -21.24 -11.58 -3.24
N ASP A 836 -21.16 -12.89 -3.42
CA ASP A 836 -20.51 -13.80 -2.45
C ASP A 836 -18.99 -13.63 -2.37
N MET A 837 -18.38 -12.99 -3.36
CA MET A 837 -16.94 -12.70 -3.41
C MET A 837 -16.61 -11.33 -2.84
N ARG A 838 -17.57 -10.41 -2.78
CA ARG A 838 -17.34 -9.02 -2.36
C ARG A 838 -17.13 -8.93 -0.86
N SER A 839 -16.11 -8.18 -0.49
CA SER A 839 -15.74 -7.94 0.90
C SER A 839 -16.14 -6.53 1.31
N TYR A 840 -16.99 -6.42 2.32
CA TYR A 840 -17.32 -5.13 2.94
C TYR A 840 -16.22 -4.72 3.90
N SER A 841 -15.86 -3.47 3.83
CA SER A 841 -15.03 -2.86 4.86
C SER A 841 -15.87 -2.61 6.10
N ASP A 842 -15.64 -3.41 7.14
CA ASP A 842 -16.44 -3.35 8.36
C ASP A 842 -16.41 -1.95 8.99
N TYR A 843 -15.23 -1.44 9.29
CA TYR A 843 -15.05 -0.15 9.95
C TYR A 843 -15.57 1.04 9.13
N TYR A 844 -15.34 1.05 7.81
CA TYR A 844 -15.77 2.18 6.96
C TYR A 844 -17.24 2.14 6.57
N SER A 845 -17.89 0.98 6.69
CA SER A 845 -19.34 0.85 6.47
C SER A 845 -20.17 1.22 7.69
N ARG A 846 -19.55 1.62 8.81
CA ARG A 846 -20.23 2.03 10.05
C ARG A 846 -20.24 3.55 10.18
N TRP A 847 -21.32 4.13 10.76
CA TRP A 847 -21.23 5.50 11.23
C TRP A 847 -20.36 5.55 12.50
N ARG A 848 -19.66 6.64 12.70
CA ARG A 848 -18.74 6.83 13.83
C ARG A 848 -18.79 8.28 14.29
N MET A 849 -18.83 8.48 15.59
CA MET A 849 -18.73 9.79 16.21
C MET A 849 -17.33 10.00 16.80
N GLN A 850 -16.86 11.22 16.76
CA GLN A 850 -15.64 11.67 17.43
C GLN A 850 -15.91 12.97 18.16
N LEU A 851 -15.57 13.02 19.44
CA LEU A 851 -15.59 14.25 20.23
C LEU A 851 -14.24 14.95 20.15
N THR A 852 -14.30 16.27 20.07
CA THR A 852 -13.12 17.14 20.08
C THR A 852 -13.26 18.16 21.21
N ALA A 853 -12.18 18.34 21.98
CA ALA A 853 -12.05 19.44 22.94
C ALA A 853 -10.72 20.15 22.71
N LYS A 854 -10.70 21.48 22.65
CA LYS A 854 -9.49 22.28 22.46
C LYS A 854 -9.55 23.55 23.27
N LEU A 855 -8.52 23.79 24.06
CA LEU A 855 -8.21 25.06 24.73
C LEU A 855 -7.11 25.78 23.95
N THR A 856 -7.32 27.06 23.61
CA THR A 856 -6.32 27.92 22.98
C THR A 856 -6.08 29.16 23.86
N PHE A 857 -4.83 29.45 24.13
CA PHE A 857 -4.40 30.56 25.00
C PHE A 857 -3.19 31.30 24.42
#